data_173921a63a9b9aca5ff73eaaa5e5de26
#
_entry.id   173921a63a9b9aca5ff73eaaa5e5de26
#
_cell.length_a   1.000
_cell.length_b   1.000
_cell.length_c   1.000
_cell.angle_alpha   90.00
_cell.angle_beta   90.00
_cell.angle_gamma   90.00
#
_symmetry.space_group_name_H-M   'P 1'
#
loop_
_entity.id
_entity.type
_entity.pdbx_description
1 polymer ?
#
loop_
_entity_poly.entity_id
_entity_poly.type
_entity_poly.pdbx_seq_one_letter_code
_entity_poly.pdbx_strand_id
1 'polypeptide(L)'
;MEPERTPPNNRANLPADESGEPEVLVRRSDEDIALFDTQRIVEALVREAGIDADLAEQIGLEVREFIQKFGFRTLSSSLIRGLVDAKLLELGLEDAHRSHTRLGVPFYDVDRIMHSAFRESSAQPYGPEGTSLVLAEAIKREYAINSVFSEQVANAHLVGDIHIHAIGAVDRPYSIISAVDYLKQFGIALPEGFASSRPAKHVEVLVAHLVKMSAVMQGYLAGPVVWDSVNFALAPFLVGVDDRTVKQLAQNLVFELSAPAVARGGQIIFSDLHLDWDAPSYMKSRAALGPGGEATDKAYGEYATEAHRFLQALFEVFIEGDGMGRAFLTPRLILHINRHFNEIPGYRSVLELASRLAVERGGLTIAFDRDDEGSFFRRFGINDDKAITRTPNHALRAAQFQIVSLNLPRVGYLAGDNHVQVFEELTRLMETAAQAHLEKRVFLEKLLALGERGPLAALTTKASGAPFLKLNWTTHAINPVGLNELCRAVLEADLHDSQVAMEFAQKVLTHLKRESERLSNKHRVRFLLSGQGTEVTAHRLARMDLRYFGEMAARVVCGDAAMGAGYYTDGVRLAATSGVTVLDRVRTEGEFHDFGFVNSATEIWMGESRPGADDLGRLISQAFYQSSCAGLIFCPEFTLCATCGANSRGLHSGCPQCHSTRVDGLAYAGDRYGYTSSWDAARLAELSDRKRVTGADM
;
A
#
# COMPACT_ATOMS: atom_id res chain seq x y z
N MET A 1 24.17 4.88 50.46
CA MET A 1 24.81 6.20 50.61
C MET A 1 26.20 6.09 50.02
N GLU A 2 26.31 6.34 48.72
CA GLU A 2 27.59 6.56 48.04
C GLU A 2 27.66 8.02 47.64
N PRO A 3 28.80 8.69 47.69
CA PRO A 3 28.88 10.13 47.51
C PRO A 3 28.82 10.51 46.04
N GLU A 4 28.05 11.56 45.77
CA GLU A 4 27.98 12.28 44.49
C GLU A 4 29.38 12.62 43.97
N ARG A 5 29.72 12.09 42.81
CA ARG A 5 30.89 12.55 42.05
C ARG A 5 30.50 13.82 41.29
N THR A 6 30.89 14.96 41.78
CA THR A 6 30.96 16.22 41.08
C THR A 6 31.80 16.04 39.80
N PRO A 7 31.31 16.40 38.60
CA PRO A 7 32.16 16.33 37.42
C PRO A 7 33.28 17.36 37.49
N PRO A 8 34.47 17.05 36.95
CA PRO A 8 35.63 17.96 37.03
C PRO A 8 35.30 19.25 36.26
N ASN A 9 35.51 20.35 36.95
CA ASN A 9 35.39 21.70 36.44
C ASN A 9 36.54 21.97 35.44
N ASN A 10 36.39 21.53 34.19
CA ASN A 10 37.35 21.79 33.11
C ASN A 10 37.13 23.20 32.62
N ARG A 11 37.69 24.19 33.34
CA ARG A 11 37.87 25.56 32.84
C ARG A 11 38.95 25.52 31.75
N ALA A 12 38.64 25.03 30.57
CA ALA A 12 39.43 25.34 29.41
C ALA A 12 39.32 26.87 29.15
N ASN A 13 40.47 27.55 29.19
CA ASN A 13 40.56 28.93 28.75
C ASN A 13 40.18 29.00 27.29
N LEU A 14 38.93 29.37 27.03
CA LEU A 14 38.46 29.67 25.65
C LEU A 14 39.17 30.95 25.22
N PRO A 15 39.66 31.05 23.96
CA PRO A 15 40.16 32.28 23.40
C PRO A 15 39.08 33.35 23.52
N ALA A 16 39.46 34.58 23.83
CA ALA A 16 38.60 35.75 23.75
C ALA A 16 38.83 36.41 22.40
N ASP A 17 37.77 37.03 21.84
CA ASP A 17 37.89 37.84 20.63
C ASP A 17 38.69 39.15 20.91
N GLU A 18 38.91 39.95 19.85
CA GLU A 18 39.62 41.20 19.97
C GLU A 18 38.93 42.24 20.89
N SER A 19 37.65 42.00 21.28
CA SER A 19 36.88 42.80 22.23
C SER A 19 36.91 42.29 23.65
N GLY A 20 37.55 41.13 23.90
CA GLY A 20 37.64 40.48 25.20
C GLY A 20 36.41 39.71 25.61
N GLU A 21 35.45 39.49 24.71
CA GLU A 21 34.28 38.64 24.93
C GLU A 21 34.60 37.16 24.68
N PRO A 22 34.01 36.24 25.45
CA PRO A 22 34.26 34.82 25.26
C PRO A 22 33.69 34.33 23.91
N GLU A 23 34.53 33.71 23.08
CA GLU A 23 34.11 33.12 21.79
C GLU A 23 33.07 32.03 22.00
N VAL A 24 32.01 32.05 21.17
CA VAL A 24 30.95 31.05 21.21
C VAL A 24 31.31 29.87 20.31
N LEU A 25 31.30 28.66 20.91
CA LEU A 25 31.55 27.43 20.18
C LEU A 25 30.23 26.85 19.58
N VAL A 26 30.30 26.42 18.34
CA VAL A 26 29.18 25.77 17.63
C VAL A 26 29.49 24.32 17.34
N ARG A 27 28.71 23.43 17.94
CA ARG A 27 28.73 22.00 17.61
C ARG A 27 27.92 21.77 16.34
N ARG A 28 28.57 21.31 15.29
CA ARG A 28 27.98 21.01 14.00
C ARG A 28 27.27 19.67 13.99
N SER A 29 26.46 19.43 12.96
CA SER A 29 25.75 18.16 12.75
C SER A 29 26.67 16.99 12.36
N ASP A 30 27.89 17.28 11.89
CA ASP A 30 28.96 16.32 11.59
C ASP A 30 29.89 16.03 12.77
N GLU A 31 29.46 16.40 14.00
CA GLU A 31 30.20 16.26 15.27
C GLU A 31 31.45 17.12 15.41
N ASP A 32 31.72 18.01 14.43
CA ASP A 32 32.82 18.97 14.50
C ASP A 32 32.44 20.20 15.33
N ILE A 33 33.44 20.88 15.88
CA ILE A 33 33.29 22.10 16.66
C ILE A 33 33.96 23.24 15.93
N ALA A 34 33.23 24.34 15.73
CA ALA A 34 33.74 25.57 15.10
C ALA A 34 33.38 26.81 15.92
N LEU A 35 34.05 27.89 15.65
CA LEU A 35 33.63 29.19 16.18
C LEU A 35 32.33 29.68 15.51
N PHE A 36 31.53 30.40 16.28
CA PHE A 36 30.33 31.02 15.75
C PHE A 36 30.72 32.06 14.71
N ASP A 37 30.10 31.97 13.55
CA ASP A 37 30.37 32.81 12.41
C ASP A 37 29.04 33.31 11.80
N THR A 38 28.78 34.62 11.90
CA THR A 38 27.56 35.25 11.38
C THR A 38 27.46 35.09 9.86
N GLN A 39 28.60 35.12 9.15
CA GLN A 39 28.65 35.01 7.70
C GLN A 39 28.00 33.69 7.20
N ARG A 40 28.11 32.63 7.97
CA ARG A 40 27.43 31.35 7.63
C ARG A 40 25.92 31.43 7.70
N ILE A 41 25.36 32.25 8.58
CA ILE A 41 23.90 32.48 8.62
C ILE A 41 23.51 33.26 7.35
N VAL A 42 24.26 34.27 6.98
CA VAL A 42 24.01 35.04 5.75
C VAL A 42 24.06 34.16 4.52
N GLU A 43 25.11 33.39 4.36
CA GLU A 43 25.28 32.48 3.23
C GLU A 43 24.14 31.44 3.17
N ALA A 44 23.70 30.92 4.30
CA ALA A 44 22.58 29.98 4.36
C ALA A 44 21.26 30.65 3.95
N LEU A 45 20.96 31.82 4.45
CA LEU A 45 19.75 32.60 4.13
C LEU A 45 19.68 32.95 2.65
N VAL A 46 20.77 33.43 2.07
CA VAL A 46 20.84 33.79 0.64
C VAL A 46 20.67 32.51 -0.22
N ARG A 47 21.40 31.47 0.09
CA ARG A 47 21.41 30.24 -0.71
C ARG A 47 20.14 29.39 -0.57
N GLU A 48 19.63 29.23 0.66
CA GLU A 48 18.56 28.30 0.99
C GLU A 48 17.19 28.99 0.96
N ALA A 49 17.11 30.21 1.43
CA ALA A 49 15.86 30.96 1.55
C ALA A 49 15.66 32.03 0.44
N GLY A 50 16.69 32.28 -0.38
CA GLY A 50 16.61 33.24 -1.47
C GLY A 50 16.44 34.69 -0.99
N ILE A 51 16.85 35.02 0.24
CA ILE A 51 16.72 36.34 0.84
C ILE A 51 17.83 37.24 0.26
N ASP A 52 17.50 38.52 0.10
CA ASP A 52 18.47 39.56 -0.25
C ASP A 52 19.64 39.62 0.76
N ALA A 53 20.85 39.87 0.28
CA ALA A 53 22.05 39.83 1.09
C ALA A 53 22.03 40.82 2.25
N ASP A 54 21.51 42.04 2.03
CA ASP A 54 21.45 43.08 3.06
C ASP A 54 20.50 42.70 4.20
N LEU A 55 19.34 42.09 3.84
CA LEU A 55 18.37 41.58 4.82
C LEU A 55 18.91 40.37 5.55
N ALA A 56 19.61 39.47 4.85
CA ALA A 56 20.26 38.28 5.44
C ALA A 56 21.34 38.70 6.45
N GLU A 57 22.14 39.76 6.16
CA GLU A 57 23.12 40.31 7.06
C GLU A 57 22.47 40.89 8.32
N GLN A 58 21.40 41.67 8.15
CA GLN A 58 20.62 42.19 9.28
C GLN A 58 20.12 41.08 10.20
N ILE A 59 19.51 40.02 9.64
CA ILE A 59 19.02 38.85 10.41
C ILE A 59 20.18 38.16 11.13
N GLY A 60 21.32 37.99 10.46
CA GLY A 60 22.51 37.38 11.04
C GLY A 60 23.05 38.16 12.24
N LEU A 61 23.09 39.53 12.15
CA LEU A 61 23.50 40.40 13.24
C LEU A 61 22.52 40.34 14.43
N GLU A 62 21.22 40.36 14.18
CA GLU A 62 20.22 40.29 15.25
C GLU A 62 20.28 38.93 16.00
N VAL A 63 20.51 37.81 15.29
CA VAL A 63 20.72 36.50 15.90
C VAL A 63 22.01 36.50 16.72
N ARG A 64 23.11 37.12 16.25
CA ARG A 64 24.36 37.26 16.99
C ARG A 64 24.12 38.01 18.29
N GLU A 65 23.48 39.19 18.24
CA GLU A 65 23.15 39.99 19.42
C GLU A 65 22.31 39.20 20.43
N PHE A 66 21.35 38.45 19.96
CA PHE A 66 20.56 37.56 20.83
C PHE A 66 21.43 36.54 21.55
N ILE A 67 22.32 35.85 20.82
CA ILE A 67 23.23 34.84 21.38
C ILE A 67 24.15 35.47 22.43
N GLN A 68 24.71 36.62 22.16
CA GLN A 68 25.59 37.36 23.09
C GLN A 68 24.85 37.81 24.35
N LYS A 69 23.64 38.37 24.17
CA LYS A 69 22.80 38.84 25.29
C LYS A 69 22.46 37.76 26.30
N PHE A 70 22.26 36.53 25.86
CA PHE A 70 21.92 35.40 26.73
C PHE A 70 23.16 34.62 27.24
N GLY A 71 24.37 35.01 26.83
CA GLY A 71 25.62 34.48 27.35
C GLY A 71 25.88 32.98 27.03
N PHE A 72 25.35 32.49 25.89
CA PHE A 72 25.62 31.14 25.42
C PHE A 72 27.11 30.95 25.11
N ARG A 73 27.71 29.90 25.67
CA ARG A 73 29.11 29.54 25.39
C ARG A 73 29.25 28.41 24.36
N THR A 74 28.27 27.56 24.28
CA THR A 74 28.23 26.47 23.30
C THR A 74 26.81 26.32 22.76
N LEU A 75 26.67 26.31 21.45
CA LEU A 75 25.40 26.13 20.77
C LEU A 75 25.50 24.97 19.78
N SER A 76 24.39 24.35 19.47
CA SER A 76 24.31 23.46 18.31
C SER A 76 23.90 24.25 17.05
N SER A 77 24.35 23.80 15.90
CA SER A 77 23.89 24.37 14.62
C SER A 77 22.36 24.31 14.45
N SER A 78 21.72 23.32 15.08
CA SER A 78 20.26 23.20 15.10
C SER A 78 19.58 24.31 15.89
N LEU A 79 20.15 24.71 17.04
CA LEU A 79 19.61 25.79 17.86
C LEU A 79 19.77 27.14 17.16
N ILE A 80 20.94 27.38 16.52
CA ILE A 80 21.17 28.61 15.73
C ILE A 80 20.13 28.67 14.60
N ARG A 81 19.90 27.59 13.87
CA ARG A 81 18.88 27.54 12.82
C ARG A 81 17.48 27.85 13.38
N GLY A 82 17.12 27.29 14.54
CA GLY A 82 15.84 27.61 15.19
C GLY A 82 15.70 29.10 15.58
N LEU A 83 16.78 29.75 15.98
CA LEU A 83 16.77 31.21 16.24
C LEU A 83 16.56 32.00 14.96
N VAL A 84 17.21 31.59 13.86
CA VAL A 84 17.03 32.20 12.55
C VAL A 84 15.58 31.98 12.06
N ASP A 85 15.04 30.78 12.18
CA ASP A 85 13.66 30.45 11.80
C ASP A 85 12.64 31.31 12.56
N ALA A 86 12.83 31.45 13.88
CA ALA A 86 11.99 32.33 14.69
C ALA A 86 12.03 33.78 14.22
N LYS A 87 13.22 34.28 13.81
CA LYS A 87 13.39 35.63 13.29
C LYS A 87 12.73 35.83 11.93
N LEU A 88 12.79 34.84 11.05
CA LEU A 88 12.09 34.87 9.76
C LEU A 88 10.57 34.99 9.94
N LEU A 89 9.99 34.24 10.92
CA LEU A 89 8.58 34.35 11.26
C LEU A 89 8.22 35.71 11.87
N GLU A 90 9.06 36.24 12.75
CA GLU A 90 8.88 37.60 13.34
C GLU A 90 8.80 38.69 12.26
N LEU A 91 9.58 38.54 11.20
CA LEU A 91 9.60 39.46 10.05
C LEU A 91 8.50 39.15 9.01
N GLY A 92 7.65 38.13 9.21
CA GLY A 92 6.60 37.74 8.27
C GLY A 92 7.10 37.10 6.97
N LEU A 93 8.33 36.58 6.97
CA LEU A 93 8.98 35.97 5.81
C LEU A 93 8.68 34.48 5.73
N GLU A 94 7.39 34.10 5.57
CA GLU A 94 6.92 32.71 5.64
C GLU A 94 7.55 31.79 4.57
N ASP A 95 7.70 32.25 3.34
CA ASP A 95 8.30 31.48 2.26
C ASP A 95 9.79 31.21 2.51
N ALA A 96 10.50 32.22 3.01
CA ALA A 96 11.89 32.09 3.41
C ALA A 96 12.04 31.14 4.61
N HIS A 97 11.17 31.24 5.61
CA HIS A 97 11.11 30.31 6.72
C HIS A 97 10.88 28.90 6.23
N ARG A 98 9.90 28.65 5.34
CA ARG A 98 9.60 27.33 4.77
C ARG A 98 10.80 26.72 4.06
N SER A 99 11.57 27.54 3.34
CA SER A 99 12.76 27.09 2.61
C SER A 99 13.99 26.87 3.50
N HIS A 100 14.11 27.64 4.59
CA HIS A 100 15.24 27.57 5.53
C HIS A 100 15.01 26.56 6.64
N THR A 101 13.74 26.28 7.01
CA THR A 101 13.40 25.43 8.15
C THR A 101 13.96 24.02 8.02
N ARG A 102 14.25 23.40 9.15
CA ARG A 102 14.80 22.06 9.21
C ARG A 102 13.69 21.04 9.29
N LEU A 103 13.65 20.11 8.34
CA LEU A 103 12.82 18.91 8.44
C LEU A 103 13.43 17.97 9.48
N GLY A 104 12.61 17.41 10.35
CA GLY A 104 13.10 16.51 11.36
C GLY A 104 11.99 15.83 12.16
N VAL A 105 12.38 14.76 12.87
CA VAL A 105 11.50 14.08 13.83
C VAL A 105 11.83 14.61 15.22
N PRO A 106 10.83 15.01 16.05
CA PRO A 106 11.06 15.44 17.42
C PRO A 106 11.86 14.39 18.22
N PHE A 107 12.76 14.84 19.09
CA PHE A 107 13.61 13.92 19.88
C PHE A 107 12.79 12.89 20.65
N TYR A 108 11.66 13.30 21.23
CA TYR A 108 10.73 12.40 21.92
C TYR A 108 10.19 11.29 21.01
N ASP A 109 9.85 11.62 19.76
CA ASP A 109 9.36 10.62 18.81
C ASP A 109 10.46 9.69 18.32
N VAL A 110 11.69 10.20 18.16
CA VAL A 110 12.87 9.37 17.85
C VAL A 110 13.10 8.36 18.97
N ASP A 111 13.10 8.83 20.23
CA ASP A 111 13.29 7.96 21.41
C ASP A 111 12.18 6.90 21.48
N ARG A 112 10.92 7.30 21.26
CA ARG A 112 9.78 6.39 21.21
C ARG A 112 9.92 5.35 20.10
N ILE A 113 10.35 5.73 18.90
CA ILE A 113 10.56 4.82 17.77
C ILE A 113 11.70 3.84 18.08
N MET A 114 12.79 4.32 18.67
CA MET A 114 13.95 3.50 19.01
C MET A 114 13.65 2.44 20.09
N HIS A 115 12.78 2.75 21.06
CA HIS A 115 12.49 1.91 22.21
C HIS A 115 11.15 1.17 22.15
N SER A 116 10.28 1.51 21.20
CA SER A 116 8.99 0.85 21.09
C SER A 116 9.06 -0.45 20.29
N ALA A 117 8.24 -1.42 20.73
CA ALA A 117 7.92 -2.59 19.94
C ALA A 117 7.01 -2.20 18.76
N PHE A 118 7.45 -1.22 17.97
CA PHE A 118 6.64 -0.62 16.92
C PHE A 118 6.56 -1.54 15.71
N ARG A 119 5.34 -2.02 15.39
CA ARG A 119 5.00 -2.70 14.14
C ARG A 119 4.01 -1.82 13.41
N GLU A 120 4.46 -1.08 12.43
CA GLU A 120 3.57 -0.28 11.59
C GLU A 120 2.70 -1.18 10.71
N SER A 121 3.21 -2.34 10.32
CA SER A 121 2.44 -3.43 9.75
C SER A 121 2.94 -4.77 10.31
N SER A 122 2.03 -5.75 10.36
CA SER A 122 2.35 -7.11 10.81
C SER A 122 3.41 -7.83 9.97
N ALA A 123 3.75 -7.28 8.81
CA ALA A 123 4.76 -7.82 7.91
C ALA A 123 6.13 -7.14 8.06
N GLN A 124 6.26 -6.12 8.92
CA GLN A 124 7.55 -5.47 9.18
C GLN A 124 8.32 -6.19 10.28
N PRO A 125 9.52 -6.69 10.00
CA PRO A 125 10.37 -7.21 11.04
C PRO A 125 10.87 -6.09 11.96
N TYR A 126 11.13 -6.43 13.22
CA TYR A 126 11.87 -5.56 14.11
C TYR A 126 13.34 -5.57 13.72
N GLY A 127 13.95 -4.41 13.80
CA GLY A 127 15.40 -4.33 13.63
C GLY A 127 15.83 -2.90 13.31
N PRO A 128 17.12 -2.63 13.33
CA PRO A 128 17.68 -1.31 13.03
C PRO A 128 17.23 -0.77 11.65
N GLU A 129 17.11 -1.65 10.66
CA GLU A 129 16.66 -1.26 9.31
C GLU A 129 15.19 -0.83 9.30
N GLY A 130 14.32 -1.50 10.06
CA GLY A 130 12.93 -1.08 10.22
C GLY A 130 12.81 0.29 10.88
N THR A 131 13.58 0.55 11.92
CA THR A 131 13.67 1.85 12.59
C THR A 131 14.17 2.94 11.63
N SER A 132 15.21 2.66 10.85
CA SER A 132 15.73 3.58 9.83
C SER A 132 14.66 3.92 8.80
N LEU A 133 13.87 2.94 8.34
CA LEU A 133 12.77 3.14 7.40
C LEU A 133 11.70 4.07 7.98
N VAL A 134 11.25 3.82 9.21
CA VAL A 134 10.19 4.62 9.86
C VAL A 134 10.63 6.08 10.02
N LEU A 135 11.88 6.31 10.46
CA LEU A 135 12.45 7.67 10.57
C LEU A 135 12.53 8.35 9.20
N ALA A 136 13.00 7.64 8.18
CA ALA A 136 13.09 8.18 6.82
C ALA A 136 11.71 8.52 6.23
N GLU A 137 10.70 7.67 6.45
CA GLU A 137 9.33 7.93 5.99
C GLU A 137 8.68 9.09 6.74
N ALA A 138 8.96 9.28 8.05
CA ALA A 138 8.49 10.43 8.80
C ALA A 138 9.03 11.75 8.23
N ILE A 139 10.33 11.82 7.94
CA ILE A 139 10.96 13.02 7.32
C ILE A 139 10.40 13.28 5.92
N LYS A 140 10.26 12.24 5.09
CA LYS A 140 9.70 12.37 3.74
C LYS A 140 8.23 12.79 3.75
N ARG A 141 7.45 12.40 4.76
CA ARG A 141 6.07 12.86 4.94
C ARG A 141 6.01 14.37 5.11
N GLU A 142 6.83 14.92 5.99
CA GLU A 142 6.91 16.37 6.18
C GLU A 142 7.37 17.08 4.89
N TYR A 143 8.39 16.55 4.22
CA TYR A 143 8.83 17.08 2.94
C TYR A 143 7.70 17.06 1.90
N ALA A 144 6.94 15.98 1.81
CA ALA A 144 5.83 15.86 0.87
C ALA A 144 4.76 16.92 1.13
N ILE A 145 4.35 17.09 2.39
CA ILE A 145 3.33 18.06 2.82
C ILE A 145 3.78 19.50 2.52
N ASN A 146 5.04 19.81 2.76
CA ASN A 146 5.53 21.19 2.67
C ASN A 146 6.10 21.58 1.30
N SER A 147 6.48 20.60 0.44
CA SER A 147 7.24 20.91 -0.78
C SER A 147 6.73 20.22 -2.05
N VAL A 148 6.03 19.10 -1.94
CA VAL A 148 5.53 18.35 -3.10
C VAL A 148 4.08 18.69 -3.38
N PHE A 149 3.25 18.74 -2.33
CA PHE A 149 1.84 19.05 -2.44
C PHE A 149 1.59 20.54 -2.20
N SER A 150 0.63 21.10 -2.93
CA SER A 150 0.13 22.46 -2.69
C SER A 150 -0.51 22.55 -1.30
N GLU A 151 -0.57 23.76 -0.76
CA GLU A 151 -1.23 24.01 0.53
C GLU A 151 -2.67 23.47 0.57
N GLN A 152 -3.42 23.65 -0.51
CA GLN A 152 -4.79 23.13 -0.62
C GLN A 152 -4.83 21.60 -0.47
N VAL A 153 -3.98 20.85 -1.17
CA VAL A 153 -3.91 19.38 -1.13
C VAL A 153 -3.39 18.91 0.22
N ALA A 154 -2.33 19.54 0.73
CA ALA A 154 -1.74 19.24 2.03
C ALA A 154 -2.77 19.44 3.15
N ASN A 155 -3.49 20.57 3.15
CA ASN A 155 -4.53 20.84 4.13
C ASN A 155 -5.67 19.83 4.04
N ALA A 156 -6.18 19.53 2.85
CA ALA A 156 -7.24 18.53 2.65
C ALA A 156 -6.84 17.15 3.20
N HIS A 157 -5.55 16.76 3.05
CA HIS A 157 -5.04 15.55 3.67
C HIS A 157 -4.97 15.68 5.20
N LEU A 158 -4.44 16.79 5.73
CA LEU A 158 -4.25 16.98 7.16
C LEU A 158 -5.56 17.03 7.93
N VAL A 159 -6.57 17.74 7.42
CA VAL A 159 -7.89 17.84 8.05
C VAL A 159 -8.75 16.59 7.83
N GLY A 160 -8.45 15.75 6.84
CA GLY A 160 -9.13 14.48 6.57
C GLY A 160 -10.27 14.57 5.57
N ASP A 161 -10.28 15.53 4.65
CA ASP A 161 -11.16 15.52 3.47
C ASP A 161 -10.76 14.37 2.53
N ILE A 162 -9.45 14.18 2.38
CA ILE A 162 -8.84 13.08 1.65
C ILE A 162 -7.76 12.39 2.48
N HIS A 163 -7.38 11.20 2.04
CA HIS A 163 -6.18 10.53 2.55
C HIS A 163 -5.26 10.14 1.41
N ILE A 164 -4.04 10.68 1.41
CA ILE A 164 -2.97 10.32 0.48
C ILE A 164 -2.22 9.12 1.07
N HIS A 165 -2.32 7.97 0.41
CA HIS A 165 -1.66 6.74 0.87
C HIS A 165 -0.15 6.82 0.69
N ALA A 166 0.58 6.21 1.63
CA ALA A 166 2.04 6.12 1.62
C ALA A 166 2.72 7.47 1.33
N ILE A 167 2.25 8.55 1.95
CA ILE A 167 2.77 9.90 1.75
C ILE A 167 4.26 10.02 2.11
N GLY A 168 4.76 9.20 3.06
CA GLY A 168 6.18 9.08 3.38
C GLY A 168 7.02 8.39 2.28
N ALA A 169 6.37 7.78 1.29
CA ALA A 169 6.99 7.20 0.10
C ALA A 169 6.66 8.01 -1.18
N VAL A 170 6.60 9.32 -1.06
CA VAL A 170 6.25 10.25 -2.16
C VAL A 170 7.21 10.14 -3.35
N ASP A 171 8.44 9.70 -3.10
CA ASP A 171 9.55 9.56 -4.04
C ASP A 171 9.46 8.34 -4.98
N ARG A 172 8.37 7.57 -4.93
CA ARG A 172 8.21 6.33 -5.71
C ARG A 172 6.75 6.07 -6.09
N PRO A 173 6.47 5.33 -7.20
CA PRO A 173 5.14 4.87 -7.53
C PRO A 173 4.62 3.87 -6.48
N TYR A 174 3.29 3.66 -6.44
CA TYR A 174 2.68 2.75 -5.47
C TYR A 174 2.98 1.29 -5.82
N SER A 175 2.60 0.82 -7.00
CA SER A 175 2.81 -0.56 -7.42
C SER A 175 3.11 -0.66 -8.91
N ILE A 176 3.75 -1.74 -9.29
CA ILE A 176 3.99 -2.09 -10.70
C ILE A 176 3.53 -3.52 -10.93
N ILE A 177 2.92 -3.73 -12.09
CA ILE A 177 2.65 -5.03 -12.63
C ILE A 177 3.44 -5.28 -13.89
N SER A 178 3.95 -6.48 -14.02
CA SER A 178 4.74 -6.94 -15.15
C SER A 178 4.37 -8.36 -15.56
N ALA A 179 4.36 -8.61 -16.85
CA ALA A 179 4.41 -9.98 -17.34
C ALA A 179 5.78 -10.60 -17.00
N VAL A 180 5.77 -11.88 -16.59
CA VAL A 180 7.00 -12.66 -16.32
C VAL A 180 7.87 -12.78 -17.58
N ASP A 181 7.26 -12.68 -18.76
CA ASP A 181 7.95 -12.69 -20.07
C ASP A 181 9.03 -11.61 -20.21
N TYR A 182 8.96 -10.53 -19.44
CA TYR A 182 10.05 -9.57 -19.37
C TYR A 182 11.34 -10.22 -18.88
N LEU A 183 11.26 -11.00 -17.80
CA LEU A 183 12.41 -11.72 -17.23
C LEU A 183 12.89 -12.84 -18.16
N LYS A 184 11.97 -13.52 -18.84
CA LYS A 184 12.30 -14.58 -19.81
C LYS A 184 13.07 -14.03 -20.99
N GLN A 185 12.71 -12.84 -21.48
CA GLN A 185 13.34 -12.22 -22.66
C GLN A 185 14.65 -11.51 -22.33
N PHE A 186 14.75 -10.84 -21.19
CA PHE A 186 15.86 -9.95 -20.88
C PHE A 186 16.70 -10.39 -19.67
N GLY A 187 16.28 -11.41 -18.92
CA GLY A 187 16.88 -11.74 -17.64
C GLY A 187 16.68 -10.61 -16.61
N ILE A 188 17.66 -10.39 -15.75
CA ILE A 188 17.68 -9.27 -14.81
C ILE A 188 18.56 -8.18 -15.41
N ALA A 189 17.92 -7.12 -15.90
CA ALA A 189 18.59 -5.92 -16.37
C ALA A 189 18.46 -4.82 -15.30
N LEU A 190 19.60 -4.41 -14.74
CA LEU A 190 19.70 -3.38 -13.70
C LEU A 190 20.55 -2.21 -14.22
N PRO A 191 20.51 -1.03 -13.56
CA PRO A 191 21.37 0.10 -13.89
C PRO A 191 22.86 -0.27 -13.89
N GLU A 192 23.66 0.52 -14.60
CA GLU A 192 25.12 0.37 -14.65
C GLU A 192 25.72 0.31 -13.23
N GLY A 193 26.67 -0.62 -13.04
CA GLY A 193 27.31 -0.89 -11.75
C GLY A 193 26.71 -2.07 -10.97
N PHE A 194 25.53 -2.58 -11.35
CA PHE A 194 24.96 -3.80 -10.79
C PHE A 194 25.16 -5.00 -11.74
N ALA A 195 25.28 -6.20 -11.14
CA ALA A 195 25.34 -7.43 -11.94
C ALA A 195 24.01 -7.68 -12.66
N SER A 196 24.07 -7.93 -13.95
CA SER A 196 22.92 -8.33 -14.77
C SER A 196 22.97 -9.83 -15.05
N SER A 197 21.80 -10.44 -15.28
CA SER A 197 21.68 -11.85 -15.66
C SER A 197 21.12 -11.99 -17.06
N ARG A 198 21.60 -12.99 -17.81
CA ARG A 198 21.00 -13.36 -19.08
C ARG A 198 19.66 -14.06 -18.89
N PRO A 199 18.81 -14.19 -19.94
CA PRO A 199 17.61 -15.02 -19.93
C PRO A 199 17.87 -16.40 -19.34
N ALA A 200 16.93 -16.87 -18.49
CA ALA A 200 17.02 -18.15 -17.81
C ALA A 200 16.92 -19.32 -18.82
N LYS A 201 17.75 -20.34 -18.65
CA LYS A 201 17.67 -21.61 -19.41
C LYS A 201 17.00 -22.73 -18.60
N HIS A 202 16.90 -22.57 -17.29
CA HIS A 202 16.32 -23.52 -16.37
C HIS A 202 15.25 -22.85 -15.53
N VAL A 203 14.23 -23.59 -15.12
CA VAL A 203 13.09 -23.06 -14.38
C VAL A 203 13.49 -22.52 -13.01
N GLU A 204 14.45 -23.16 -12.33
CA GLU A 204 14.97 -22.71 -11.03
C GLU A 204 15.60 -21.31 -11.13
N VAL A 205 16.31 -21.06 -12.25
CA VAL A 205 16.91 -19.76 -12.52
C VAL A 205 15.83 -18.71 -12.80
N LEU A 206 14.76 -19.08 -13.52
CA LEU A 206 13.63 -18.16 -13.77
C LEU A 206 12.91 -17.79 -12.48
N VAL A 207 12.68 -18.76 -11.58
CA VAL A 207 12.10 -18.53 -10.25
C VAL A 207 13.03 -17.61 -9.44
N ALA A 208 14.32 -17.85 -9.44
CA ALA A 208 15.30 -16.96 -8.77
C ALA A 208 15.31 -15.55 -9.37
N HIS A 209 15.16 -15.40 -10.68
CA HIS A 209 15.02 -14.08 -11.33
C HIS A 209 13.76 -13.36 -10.89
N LEU A 210 12.61 -14.07 -10.77
CA LEU A 210 11.36 -13.50 -10.32
C LEU A 210 11.46 -12.98 -8.88
N VAL A 211 12.00 -13.78 -7.96
CA VAL A 211 12.24 -13.39 -6.57
C VAL A 211 13.20 -12.20 -6.50
N LYS A 212 14.34 -12.27 -7.20
CA LYS A 212 15.34 -11.20 -7.16
C LYS A 212 14.82 -9.89 -7.71
N MET A 213 14.08 -9.93 -8.83
CA MET A 213 13.47 -8.73 -9.40
C MET A 213 12.40 -8.15 -8.47
N SER A 214 11.60 -9.00 -7.81
CA SER A 214 10.63 -8.57 -6.79
C SER A 214 11.32 -7.85 -5.64
N ALA A 215 12.40 -8.40 -5.12
CA ALA A 215 13.18 -7.78 -4.05
C ALA A 215 13.78 -6.42 -4.47
N VAL A 216 14.30 -6.32 -5.69
CA VAL A 216 14.81 -5.06 -6.23
C VAL A 216 13.67 -4.04 -6.37
N MET A 217 12.57 -4.43 -7.03
CA MET A 217 11.45 -3.52 -7.28
C MET A 217 10.78 -3.04 -5.99
N GLN A 218 10.74 -3.84 -4.92
CA GLN A 218 10.24 -3.41 -3.62
C GLN A 218 10.93 -2.15 -3.11
N GLY A 219 12.22 -1.97 -3.38
CA GLY A 219 12.95 -0.74 -3.06
C GLY A 219 12.48 0.50 -3.82
N TYR A 220 11.83 0.32 -4.97
CA TYR A 220 11.34 1.37 -5.86
C TYR A 220 9.83 1.59 -5.81
N LEU A 221 9.11 0.86 -4.96
CA LEU A 221 7.65 0.91 -4.85
C LEU A 221 7.20 1.17 -3.41
N ALA A 222 6.03 1.78 -3.24
CA ALA A 222 5.39 1.95 -1.94
C ALA A 222 4.53 0.73 -1.55
N GLY A 223 3.97 0.04 -2.52
CA GLY A 223 3.12 -1.14 -2.38
C GLY A 223 3.70 -2.39 -3.05
N PRO A 224 2.87 -3.35 -3.46
CA PRO A 224 3.31 -4.65 -3.95
C PRO A 224 3.92 -4.61 -5.36
N VAL A 225 4.78 -5.59 -5.59
CA VAL A 225 5.20 -6.01 -6.93
C VAL A 225 4.22 -7.06 -7.41
N VAL A 226 3.66 -6.87 -8.59
CA VAL A 226 2.62 -7.75 -9.12
C VAL A 226 3.10 -8.48 -10.36
N TRP A 227 2.93 -9.79 -10.40
CA TRP A 227 3.29 -10.65 -11.51
C TRP A 227 2.07 -11.26 -12.17
N ASP A 228 1.99 -11.08 -13.47
CA ASP A 228 0.84 -11.51 -14.28
C ASP A 228 1.01 -12.93 -14.78
N SER A 229 -0.08 -13.70 -14.76
CA SER A 229 -0.20 -15.04 -15.37
C SER A 229 0.98 -15.98 -15.08
N VAL A 230 1.40 -16.02 -13.81
CA VAL A 230 2.66 -16.67 -13.40
C VAL A 230 2.70 -18.15 -13.80
N ASN A 231 1.61 -18.89 -13.61
CA ASN A 231 1.57 -20.32 -13.92
C ASN A 231 1.69 -20.59 -15.43
N PHE A 232 1.04 -19.83 -16.30
CA PHE A 232 1.20 -19.95 -17.76
C PHE A 232 2.56 -19.46 -18.23
N ALA A 233 3.10 -18.41 -17.61
CA ALA A 233 4.43 -17.91 -17.95
C ALA A 233 5.54 -18.92 -17.62
N LEU A 234 5.42 -19.68 -16.52
CA LEU A 234 6.38 -20.71 -16.13
C LEU A 234 6.20 -22.03 -16.92
N ALA A 235 5.00 -22.31 -17.43
CA ALA A 235 4.63 -23.57 -18.03
C ALA A 235 5.58 -24.10 -19.13
N PRO A 236 6.10 -23.26 -20.07
CA PRO A 236 7.05 -23.73 -21.09
C PRO A 236 8.35 -24.31 -20.51
N PHE A 237 8.73 -23.93 -19.30
CA PHE A 237 9.93 -24.44 -18.62
C PHE A 237 9.67 -25.73 -17.82
N LEU A 238 8.41 -26.13 -17.67
CA LEU A 238 7.99 -27.30 -16.87
C LEU A 238 7.80 -28.57 -17.70
N VAL A 239 7.97 -28.50 -19.02
CA VAL A 239 7.87 -29.66 -19.91
C VAL A 239 8.94 -30.68 -19.52
N GLY A 240 8.48 -31.92 -19.20
CA GLY A 240 9.37 -33.01 -18.80
C GLY A 240 9.90 -32.94 -17.36
N VAL A 241 9.51 -31.92 -16.59
CA VAL A 241 9.85 -31.80 -15.17
C VAL A 241 8.85 -32.66 -14.35
N ASP A 242 9.35 -33.44 -13.39
CA ASP A 242 8.52 -34.28 -12.54
C ASP A 242 7.77 -33.46 -11.48
N ASP A 243 6.65 -34.02 -10.94
CA ASP A 243 5.76 -33.31 -10.01
C ASP A 243 6.45 -32.94 -8.69
N ARG A 244 7.39 -33.75 -8.21
CA ARG A 244 8.14 -33.45 -7.01
C ARG A 244 9.01 -32.19 -7.20
N THR A 245 9.66 -32.09 -8.35
CA THR A 245 10.46 -30.90 -8.70
C THR A 245 9.56 -29.68 -8.88
N VAL A 246 8.39 -29.81 -9.53
CA VAL A 246 7.40 -28.72 -9.66
C VAL A 246 6.96 -28.23 -8.29
N LYS A 247 6.66 -29.13 -7.34
CA LYS A 247 6.30 -28.75 -5.97
C LYS A 247 7.44 -28.06 -5.23
N GLN A 248 8.68 -28.54 -5.41
CA GLN A 248 9.85 -27.90 -4.83
C GLN A 248 10.08 -26.47 -5.36
N LEU A 249 9.81 -26.23 -6.65
CA LEU A 249 9.88 -24.90 -7.25
C LEU A 249 8.82 -23.95 -6.69
N ALA A 250 7.58 -24.43 -6.55
CA ALA A 250 6.51 -23.67 -5.90
C ALA A 250 6.86 -23.32 -4.45
N GLN A 251 7.41 -24.29 -3.71
CA GLN A 251 7.87 -24.08 -2.35
C GLN A 251 8.99 -23.02 -2.27
N ASN A 252 10.01 -23.13 -3.11
CA ASN A 252 11.09 -22.13 -3.18
C ASN A 252 10.54 -20.75 -3.45
N LEU A 253 9.65 -20.59 -4.43
CA LEU A 253 9.06 -19.29 -4.77
C LEU A 253 8.34 -18.67 -3.56
N VAL A 254 7.50 -19.45 -2.86
CA VAL A 254 6.72 -18.96 -1.72
C VAL A 254 7.62 -18.60 -0.54
N PHE A 255 8.56 -19.46 -0.17
CA PHE A 255 9.44 -19.22 0.99
C PHE A 255 10.37 -18.03 0.74
N GLU A 256 10.94 -17.89 -0.45
CA GLU A 256 11.82 -16.77 -0.79
C GLU A 256 11.06 -15.42 -0.80
N LEU A 257 9.81 -15.40 -1.30
CA LEU A 257 8.98 -14.20 -1.25
C LEU A 257 8.48 -13.88 0.17
N SER A 258 8.33 -14.89 1.04
CA SER A 258 7.87 -14.73 2.43
C SER A 258 9.00 -14.42 3.41
N ALA A 259 10.26 -14.65 3.02
CA ALA A 259 11.41 -14.37 3.85
C ALA A 259 11.69 -12.86 3.90
N PRO A 260 12.24 -12.35 5.02
CA PRO A 260 12.69 -10.95 5.10
C PRO A 260 13.73 -10.65 4.02
N ALA A 261 13.47 -9.64 3.20
CA ALA A 261 14.42 -9.16 2.20
C ALA A 261 15.34 -8.09 2.79
N VAL A 262 16.56 -8.00 2.29
CA VAL A 262 17.50 -6.93 2.67
C VAL A 262 16.98 -5.55 2.23
N ALA A 263 16.18 -5.51 1.17
CA ALA A 263 15.59 -4.28 0.67
C ALA A 263 14.50 -3.74 1.62
N ARG A 264 14.33 -2.41 1.63
CA ARG A 264 13.26 -1.69 2.31
C ARG A 264 13.09 -2.05 3.78
N GLY A 265 14.16 -1.88 4.56
CA GLY A 265 14.10 -2.04 6.02
C GLY A 265 13.89 -3.48 6.50
N GLY A 266 14.28 -4.47 5.71
CA GLY A 266 14.15 -5.88 6.06
C GLY A 266 12.72 -6.42 6.03
N GLN A 267 11.80 -5.75 5.31
CA GLN A 267 10.44 -6.25 5.11
C GLN A 267 10.43 -7.53 4.26
N ILE A 268 9.38 -8.33 4.44
CA ILE A 268 9.06 -9.39 3.47
C ILE A 268 8.77 -8.79 2.09
N ILE A 269 8.92 -9.56 1.04
CA ILE A 269 8.69 -9.07 -0.32
C ILE A 269 7.17 -9.02 -0.58
N PHE A 270 6.58 -7.83 -0.48
CA PHE A 270 5.17 -7.64 -0.84
C PHE A 270 4.96 -7.93 -2.31
N SER A 271 4.29 -9.03 -2.60
CA SER A 271 4.07 -9.49 -3.96
C SER A 271 2.69 -10.09 -4.14
N ASP A 272 2.15 -9.92 -5.34
CA ASP A 272 0.91 -10.52 -5.79
C ASP A 272 1.21 -11.42 -6.98
N LEU A 273 0.75 -12.66 -6.93
CA LEU A 273 0.86 -13.63 -8.02
C LEU A 273 -0.51 -13.85 -8.64
N HIS A 274 -0.70 -13.35 -9.85
CA HIS A 274 -1.89 -13.61 -10.64
C HIS A 274 -1.74 -14.96 -11.33
N LEU A 275 -2.75 -15.79 -11.17
CA LEU A 275 -2.81 -17.18 -11.61
C LEU A 275 -4.06 -17.34 -12.45
N ASP A 276 -3.94 -17.97 -13.60
CA ASP A 276 -5.07 -18.15 -14.51
C ASP A 276 -5.47 -19.63 -14.57
N TRP A 277 -6.79 -19.83 -14.62
CA TRP A 277 -7.36 -21.15 -14.86
C TRP A 277 -7.29 -21.53 -16.35
N ASP A 278 -7.58 -20.56 -17.23
CA ASP A 278 -7.36 -20.66 -18.67
C ASP A 278 -6.37 -19.57 -19.10
N ALA A 279 -5.57 -19.84 -20.11
CA ALA A 279 -4.63 -18.84 -20.61
C ALA A 279 -5.37 -17.56 -21.00
N PRO A 280 -4.95 -16.38 -20.49
CA PRO A 280 -5.59 -15.13 -20.83
C PRO A 280 -5.63 -14.91 -22.35
N SER A 281 -6.74 -14.34 -22.85
CA SER A 281 -6.98 -14.15 -24.27
C SER A 281 -5.83 -13.43 -24.99
N TYR A 282 -5.21 -12.45 -24.32
CA TYR A 282 -4.11 -11.67 -24.87
C TYR A 282 -2.82 -12.48 -25.10
N MET A 283 -2.62 -13.61 -24.40
CA MET A 283 -1.44 -14.46 -24.55
C MET A 283 -1.74 -15.85 -25.12
N LYS A 284 -2.99 -16.32 -25.06
CA LYS A 284 -3.41 -17.69 -25.36
C LYS A 284 -2.88 -18.21 -26.71
N SER A 285 -2.98 -17.39 -27.76
CA SER A 285 -2.55 -17.75 -29.13
C SER A 285 -1.13 -17.28 -29.48
N ARG A 286 -0.42 -16.65 -28.58
CA ARG A 286 0.95 -16.19 -28.83
C ARG A 286 1.96 -17.30 -28.64
N ALA A 287 3.00 -17.34 -29.48
CA ALA A 287 4.13 -18.22 -29.29
C ALA A 287 4.72 -18.02 -27.89
N ALA A 288 4.86 -19.10 -27.13
CA ALA A 288 5.38 -19.03 -25.78
C ALA A 288 6.90 -18.80 -25.78
N LEU A 289 7.38 -17.98 -24.85
CA LEU A 289 8.81 -17.87 -24.61
C LEU A 289 9.28 -19.03 -23.71
N GLY A 290 10.26 -19.75 -24.17
CA GLY A 290 10.88 -20.88 -23.49
C GLY A 290 12.24 -20.55 -22.89
N PRO A 291 13.04 -21.58 -22.56
CA PRO A 291 14.41 -21.47 -22.07
C PRO A 291 15.29 -20.60 -22.98
N GLY A 292 16.08 -19.72 -22.36
CA GLY A 292 16.95 -18.79 -23.08
C GLY A 292 16.26 -17.55 -23.66
N GLY A 293 14.95 -17.40 -23.46
CA GLY A 293 14.14 -16.29 -24.01
C GLY A 293 13.76 -16.50 -25.48
N GLU A 294 13.90 -17.71 -26.00
CA GLU A 294 13.55 -18.06 -27.37
C GLU A 294 12.06 -18.41 -27.48
N ALA A 295 11.43 -18.09 -28.59
CA ALA A 295 10.08 -18.51 -28.88
C ALA A 295 10.02 -20.04 -29.09
N THR A 296 9.05 -20.71 -28.50
CA THR A 296 8.78 -22.12 -28.74
C THR A 296 7.88 -22.30 -29.96
N ASP A 297 7.73 -23.54 -30.41
CA ASP A 297 6.84 -23.94 -31.49
C ASP A 297 5.35 -23.96 -31.09
N LYS A 298 5.05 -23.80 -29.80
CA LYS A 298 3.69 -23.82 -29.23
C LYS A 298 3.25 -22.48 -28.69
N ALA A 299 1.95 -22.25 -28.73
CA ALA A 299 1.33 -21.09 -28.05
C ALA A 299 1.17 -21.34 -26.54
N TYR A 300 1.04 -20.27 -25.75
CA TYR A 300 0.84 -20.38 -24.30
C TYR A 300 -0.35 -21.25 -23.91
N GLY A 301 -1.48 -21.17 -24.64
CA GLY A 301 -2.65 -21.99 -24.37
C GLY A 301 -2.42 -23.50 -24.50
N GLU A 302 -1.39 -23.93 -25.24
CA GLU A 302 -1.04 -25.33 -25.41
C GLU A 302 -0.21 -25.92 -24.26
N TYR A 303 0.20 -25.08 -23.29
CA TYR A 303 0.89 -25.48 -22.05
C TYR A 303 -0.03 -25.54 -20.84
N ALA A 304 -1.35 -25.68 -21.04
CA ALA A 304 -2.33 -25.69 -19.96
C ALA A 304 -2.05 -26.79 -18.92
N THR A 305 -1.59 -27.97 -19.36
CA THR A 305 -1.24 -29.08 -18.46
C THR A 305 -0.13 -28.69 -17.47
N GLU A 306 0.94 -28.12 -17.97
CA GLU A 306 2.07 -27.69 -17.15
C GLU A 306 1.68 -26.51 -16.23
N ALA A 307 0.88 -25.57 -16.76
CA ALA A 307 0.36 -24.44 -15.99
C ALA A 307 -0.52 -24.89 -14.81
N HIS A 308 -1.39 -25.88 -15.04
CA HIS A 308 -2.24 -26.44 -13.98
C HIS A 308 -1.44 -27.25 -12.95
N ARG A 309 -0.43 -28.00 -13.36
CA ARG A 309 0.48 -28.71 -12.44
C ARG A 309 1.17 -27.75 -11.48
N PHE A 310 1.67 -26.62 -11.98
CA PHE A 310 2.28 -25.60 -11.13
C PHE A 310 1.27 -24.96 -10.19
N LEU A 311 0.08 -24.63 -10.69
CA LEU A 311 -1.01 -24.05 -9.89
C LEU A 311 -1.41 -24.99 -8.73
N GLN A 312 -1.58 -26.29 -9.01
CA GLN A 312 -1.89 -27.29 -7.99
C GLN A 312 -0.78 -27.40 -6.93
N ALA A 313 0.48 -27.48 -7.38
CA ALA A 313 1.64 -27.53 -6.49
C ALA A 313 1.72 -26.28 -5.59
N LEU A 314 1.44 -25.11 -6.15
CA LEU A 314 1.44 -23.85 -5.40
C LEU A 314 0.35 -23.83 -4.32
N PHE A 315 -0.87 -24.29 -4.65
CA PHE A 315 -1.96 -24.38 -3.67
C PHE A 315 -1.67 -25.41 -2.57
N GLU A 316 -1.08 -26.54 -2.90
CA GLU A 316 -0.65 -27.52 -1.90
C GLU A 316 0.37 -26.93 -0.92
N VAL A 317 1.36 -26.18 -1.40
CA VAL A 317 2.36 -25.51 -0.55
C VAL A 317 1.67 -24.52 0.40
N PHE A 318 0.71 -23.74 -0.10
CA PHE A 318 -0.05 -22.80 0.74
C PHE A 318 -0.92 -23.51 1.78
N ILE A 319 -1.54 -24.66 1.44
CA ILE A 319 -2.34 -25.47 2.37
C ILE A 319 -1.44 -26.07 3.46
N GLU A 320 -0.24 -26.52 3.14
CA GLU A 320 0.75 -27.00 4.11
C GLU A 320 1.17 -25.87 5.08
N GLY A 321 1.33 -24.64 4.56
CA GLY A 321 1.79 -23.49 5.34
C GLY A 321 3.30 -23.45 5.54
N ASP A 322 3.76 -22.59 6.44
CA ASP A 322 5.17 -22.45 6.78
C ASP A 322 5.68 -23.69 7.59
N GLY A 323 6.95 -23.67 7.99
CA GLY A 323 7.56 -24.78 8.76
C GLY A 323 6.89 -25.06 10.11
N MET A 324 5.97 -24.22 10.56
CA MET A 324 5.12 -24.39 11.75
C MET A 324 3.62 -24.59 11.38
N GLY A 325 3.30 -24.77 10.11
CA GLY A 325 1.93 -24.92 9.62
C GLY A 325 1.10 -23.63 9.70
N ARG A 326 1.73 -22.43 9.70
CA ARG A 326 1.03 -21.14 9.70
C ARG A 326 0.75 -20.66 8.28
N ALA A 327 -0.31 -19.86 8.12
CA ALA A 327 -0.62 -19.22 6.85
C ALA A 327 0.49 -18.24 6.42
N PHE A 328 0.80 -18.21 5.14
CA PHE A 328 1.72 -17.22 4.57
C PHE A 328 1.04 -15.85 4.52
N LEU A 329 1.79 -14.80 4.87
CA LEU A 329 1.33 -13.41 4.79
C LEU A 329 1.49 -12.84 3.38
N THR A 330 2.45 -13.38 2.63
CA THR A 330 2.79 -13.03 1.25
C THR A 330 3.42 -14.27 0.57
N PRO A 331 3.40 -14.40 -0.76
CA PRO A 331 2.67 -13.58 -1.72
C PRO A 331 1.15 -13.74 -1.60
N ARG A 332 0.37 -12.73 -2.05
CA ARG A 332 -1.06 -12.93 -2.26
C ARG A 332 -1.26 -13.73 -3.53
N LEU A 333 -2.19 -14.66 -3.48
CA LEU A 333 -2.61 -15.43 -4.64
C LEU A 333 -3.93 -14.88 -5.17
N ILE A 334 -3.98 -14.59 -6.46
CA ILE A 334 -5.19 -14.14 -7.14
C ILE A 334 -5.48 -15.13 -8.27
N LEU A 335 -6.48 -15.99 -8.07
CA LEU A 335 -6.93 -16.94 -9.09
C LEU A 335 -7.99 -16.29 -9.98
N HIS A 336 -7.72 -16.21 -11.26
CA HIS A 336 -8.64 -15.71 -12.28
C HIS A 336 -9.54 -16.82 -12.78
N ILE A 337 -10.85 -16.60 -12.74
CA ILE A 337 -11.88 -17.49 -13.27
C ILE A 337 -12.68 -16.73 -14.34
N ASN A 338 -12.70 -17.26 -15.56
CA ASN A 338 -13.49 -16.72 -16.67
C ASN A 338 -14.80 -17.53 -16.87
N ARG A 339 -15.65 -17.12 -17.81
CA ARG A 339 -16.93 -17.80 -18.10
C ARG A 339 -16.80 -19.23 -18.59
N HIS A 340 -15.64 -19.62 -19.11
CA HIS A 340 -15.36 -20.96 -19.64
C HIS A 340 -14.70 -21.89 -18.64
N PHE A 341 -14.52 -21.46 -17.39
CA PHE A 341 -13.76 -22.25 -16.42
C PHE A 341 -14.34 -23.68 -16.20
N ASN A 342 -15.66 -23.83 -16.30
CA ASN A 342 -16.34 -25.13 -16.18
C ASN A 342 -16.12 -26.06 -17.39
N GLU A 343 -15.68 -25.51 -18.53
CA GLU A 343 -15.46 -26.26 -19.77
C GLU A 343 -14.06 -26.85 -19.83
N ILE A 344 -13.14 -26.34 -19.00
CA ILE A 344 -11.72 -26.73 -19.00
C ILE A 344 -11.55 -28.07 -18.25
N PRO A 345 -10.91 -29.08 -18.83
CA PRO A 345 -10.66 -30.34 -18.16
C PRO A 345 -9.95 -30.14 -16.80
N GLY A 346 -10.41 -30.87 -15.79
CA GLY A 346 -9.83 -30.82 -14.45
C GLY A 346 -10.31 -29.65 -13.56
N TYR A 347 -11.23 -28.80 -14.04
CA TYR A 347 -11.70 -27.64 -13.27
C TYR A 347 -12.23 -27.99 -11.88
N ARG A 348 -12.90 -29.13 -11.71
CA ARG A 348 -13.43 -29.54 -10.41
C ARG A 348 -12.34 -29.78 -9.38
N SER A 349 -11.27 -30.47 -9.77
CA SER A 349 -10.16 -30.77 -8.86
C SER A 349 -9.45 -29.50 -8.40
N VAL A 350 -9.28 -28.49 -9.27
CA VAL A 350 -8.65 -27.24 -8.90
C VAL A 350 -9.60 -26.34 -8.12
N LEU A 351 -10.89 -26.32 -8.46
CA LEU A 351 -11.90 -25.60 -7.67
C LEU A 351 -11.98 -26.18 -6.25
N GLU A 352 -11.96 -27.50 -6.09
CA GLU A 352 -11.91 -28.18 -4.79
C GLU A 352 -10.64 -27.80 -4.03
N LEU A 353 -9.47 -27.83 -4.68
CA LEU A 353 -8.20 -27.47 -4.06
C LEU A 353 -8.15 -25.98 -3.69
N ALA A 354 -8.65 -25.09 -4.54
CA ALA A 354 -8.78 -23.65 -4.25
C ALA A 354 -9.75 -23.40 -3.08
N SER A 355 -10.89 -24.10 -3.06
CA SER A 355 -11.85 -24.02 -1.96
C SER A 355 -11.25 -24.54 -0.66
N ARG A 356 -10.50 -25.63 -0.70
CA ARG A 356 -9.79 -26.17 0.46
C ARG A 356 -8.73 -25.17 0.98
N LEU A 357 -7.94 -24.57 0.10
CA LEU A 357 -7.00 -23.51 0.48
C LEU A 357 -7.73 -22.34 1.15
N ALA A 358 -8.81 -21.86 0.55
CA ALA A 358 -9.61 -20.75 1.08
C ALA A 358 -10.17 -21.08 2.48
N VAL A 359 -10.65 -22.30 2.70
CA VAL A 359 -11.16 -22.74 4.02
C VAL A 359 -10.04 -22.88 5.04
N GLU A 360 -8.95 -23.56 4.69
CA GLU A 360 -7.94 -23.95 5.68
C GLU A 360 -6.98 -22.82 6.04
N ARG A 361 -6.65 -21.96 5.07
CA ARG A 361 -5.61 -20.93 5.24
C ARG A 361 -6.07 -19.52 4.87
N GLY A 362 -7.03 -19.36 3.95
CA GLY A 362 -7.35 -18.08 3.35
C GLY A 362 -6.22 -17.53 2.48
N GLY A 363 -6.19 -16.20 2.31
CA GLY A 363 -5.14 -15.56 1.52
C GLY A 363 -5.24 -15.77 0.00
N LEU A 364 -6.31 -16.40 -0.47
CA LEU A 364 -6.64 -16.58 -1.88
C LEU A 364 -7.78 -15.64 -2.27
N THR A 365 -7.55 -14.82 -3.28
CA THR A 365 -8.60 -14.04 -3.94
C THR A 365 -9.07 -14.82 -5.17
N ILE A 366 -10.37 -15.09 -5.26
CA ILE A 366 -11.00 -15.59 -6.47
C ILE A 366 -11.49 -14.39 -7.28
N ALA A 367 -10.91 -14.16 -8.42
CA ALA A 367 -11.19 -13.04 -9.26
C ALA A 367 -12.06 -13.44 -10.45
N PHE A 368 -13.14 -12.72 -10.72
CA PHE A 368 -14.11 -13.04 -11.75
C PHE A 368 -13.90 -12.22 -13.01
N ASP A 369 -13.34 -12.85 -14.04
CA ASP A 369 -13.17 -12.29 -15.38
C ASP A 369 -14.35 -12.69 -16.25
N ARG A 370 -15.48 -11.95 -16.14
CA ARG A 370 -16.72 -12.27 -16.86
C ARG A 370 -16.65 -11.98 -18.35
N ASP A 371 -15.86 -10.98 -18.72
CA ASP A 371 -15.57 -10.70 -20.11
C ASP A 371 -14.48 -11.65 -20.58
N ASP A 372 -14.68 -12.32 -21.74
CA ASP A 372 -13.69 -13.25 -22.31
C ASP A 372 -12.33 -12.63 -22.58
N GLU A 373 -12.27 -11.35 -22.53
CA GLU A 373 -11.10 -10.54 -22.70
C GLU A 373 -10.35 -10.31 -21.37
N GLY A 374 -10.54 -11.22 -20.36
CA GLY A 374 -9.90 -11.19 -19.06
C GLY A 374 -8.45 -10.82 -19.16
N SER A 375 -8.22 -9.52 -19.16
CA SER A 375 -6.90 -8.93 -19.11
C SER A 375 -6.73 -8.39 -17.72
N PHE A 376 -5.74 -8.90 -17.05
CA PHE A 376 -5.20 -8.33 -15.83
C PHE A 376 -5.02 -6.80 -15.95
N PHE A 377 -4.62 -6.30 -17.12
CA PHE A 377 -4.47 -4.87 -17.37
C PHE A 377 -5.76 -4.08 -17.19
N ARG A 378 -6.94 -4.69 -17.37
CA ARG A 378 -8.24 -4.07 -17.05
C ARG A 378 -8.37 -3.75 -15.56
N ARG A 379 -7.81 -4.57 -14.66
CA ARG A 379 -7.80 -4.30 -13.22
C ARG A 379 -6.91 -3.12 -12.85
N PHE A 380 -5.94 -2.79 -13.70
CA PHE A 380 -5.18 -1.55 -13.65
C PHE A 380 -5.81 -0.45 -14.53
N GLY A 381 -7.06 -0.65 -14.98
CA GLY A 381 -7.81 0.31 -15.79
C GLY A 381 -7.21 0.57 -17.16
N ILE A 382 -6.47 -0.37 -17.69
CA ILE A 382 -5.95 -0.31 -19.05
C ILE A 382 -6.89 -1.12 -19.95
N ASN A 383 -7.90 -0.45 -20.45
CA ASN A 383 -8.97 -1.04 -21.26
C ASN A 383 -8.72 -0.89 -22.78
N ASP A 384 -7.47 -0.66 -23.18
CA ASP A 384 -7.11 -0.59 -24.60
C ASP A 384 -6.65 -1.97 -25.10
N ASP A 385 -7.63 -2.83 -25.41
CA ASP A 385 -7.40 -4.19 -25.90
C ASP A 385 -6.55 -4.22 -27.17
N LYS A 386 -6.70 -3.22 -28.05
CA LYS A 386 -5.87 -3.11 -29.25
C LYS A 386 -4.41 -2.83 -28.89
N ALA A 387 -4.16 -1.96 -27.92
CA ALA A 387 -2.80 -1.69 -27.45
C ALA A 387 -2.22 -2.91 -26.73
N ILE A 388 -2.99 -3.60 -25.90
CA ILE A 388 -2.56 -4.83 -25.20
C ILE A 388 -2.23 -5.91 -26.23
N THR A 389 -3.14 -6.18 -27.17
CA THR A 389 -2.97 -7.21 -28.20
C THR A 389 -1.78 -6.93 -29.13
N ARG A 390 -1.50 -5.67 -29.45
CA ARG A 390 -0.34 -5.29 -30.29
C ARG A 390 0.99 -5.27 -29.54
N THR A 391 0.94 -5.16 -28.22
CA THR A 391 2.17 -5.11 -27.41
C THR A 391 2.68 -6.51 -27.12
N PRO A 392 3.93 -6.85 -27.40
CA PRO A 392 4.50 -8.15 -27.05
C PRO A 392 4.42 -8.40 -25.54
N ASN A 393 4.24 -9.65 -25.09
CA ASN A 393 4.09 -9.99 -23.67
C ASN A 393 5.22 -9.43 -22.81
N HIS A 394 6.47 -9.60 -23.24
CA HIS A 394 7.63 -9.07 -22.51
C HIS A 394 7.63 -7.54 -22.33
N ALA A 395 6.81 -6.84 -23.09
CA ALA A 395 6.66 -5.39 -22.99
C ALA A 395 5.39 -4.96 -22.22
N LEU A 396 4.55 -5.90 -21.77
CA LEU A 396 3.36 -5.63 -20.98
C LEU A 396 3.76 -5.31 -19.52
N ARG A 397 3.65 -4.04 -19.19
CA ARG A 397 3.88 -3.49 -17.84
C ARG A 397 3.00 -2.28 -17.61
N ALA A 398 2.44 -2.17 -16.41
CA ALA A 398 1.65 -1.03 -15.99
C ALA A 398 2.03 -0.62 -14.56
N ALA A 399 1.71 0.59 -14.16
CA ALA A 399 1.97 1.06 -12.80
C ALA A 399 0.78 1.83 -12.24
N GLN A 400 0.60 1.73 -10.95
CA GLN A 400 -0.27 2.59 -10.18
C GLN A 400 0.60 3.60 -9.43
N PHE A 401 0.42 4.90 -9.71
CA PHE A 401 1.30 5.91 -9.13
C PHE A 401 0.99 6.18 -7.67
N GLN A 402 -0.30 6.23 -7.35
CA GLN A 402 -0.76 6.56 -6.00
C GLN A 402 -2.20 6.09 -5.81
N ILE A 403 -2.61 5.97 -4.54
CA ILE A 403 -4.01 5.85 -4.12
C ILE A 403 -4.32 7.08 -3.28
N VAL A 404 -5.47 7.71 -3.54
CA VAL A 404 -6.04 8.78 -2.73
C VAL A 404 -7.44 8.37 -2.33
N SER A 405 -7.73 8.34 -1.03
CA SER A 405 -9.07 8.03 -0.51
C SER A 405 -9.87 9.31 -0.26
N LEU A 406 -11.17 9.23 -0.53
CA LEU A 406 -12.15 10.29 -0.29
C LEU A 406 -12.90 10.01 1.01
N ASN A 407 -13.12 11.03 1.83
CA ASN A 407 -13.97 10.95 3.02
C ASN A 407 -15.43 11.24 2.66
N LEU A 408 -16.19 10.21 2.31
CA LEU A 408 -17.58 10.38 1.92
C LEU A 408 -18.50 10.81 3.07
N PRO A 409 -18.41 10.28 4.31
CA PRO A 409 -19.25 10.70 5.42
C PRO A 409 -19.18 12.20 5.70
N ARG A 410 -17.99 12.79 5.57
CA ARG A 410 -17.81 14.24 5.73
C ARG A 410 -18.65 15.06 4.78
N VAL A 411 -18.86 14.58 3.56
CA VAL A 411 -19.78 15.23 2.60
C VAL A 411 -21.19 15.32 3.18
N GLY A 412 -21.67 14.24 3.81
CA GLY A 412 -22.96 14.24 4.50
C GLY A 412 -23.01 15.22 5.66
N TYR A 413 -21.94 15.34 6.46
CA TYR A 413 -21.91 16.31 7.58
C TYR A 413 -21.93 17.76 7.09
N LEU A 414 -21.31 18.06 5.96
CA LEU A 414 -21.25 19.41 5.38
C LEU A 414 -22.56 19.79 4.66
N ALA A 415 -23.17 18.83 3.97
CA ALA A 415 -24.34 19.07 3.12
C ALA A 415 -25.67 18.86 3.84
N GLY A 416 -25.69 18.05 4.93
CA GLY A 416 -26.94 17.65 5.59
C GLY A 416 -27.88 16.92 4.62
N ASP A 417 -29.13 17.33 4.58
CA ASP A 417 -30.18 16.80 3.69
C ASP A 417 -30.22 17.46 2.29
N ASN A 418 -29.30 18.39 2.03
CA ASN A 418 -29.21 19.06 0.72
C ASN A 418 -28.50 18.21 -0.31
N HIS A 419 -29.25 17.41 -1.05
CA HIS A 419 -28.71 16.52 -2.09
C HIS A 419 -27.89 17.26 -3.16
N VAL A 420 -28.22 18.50 -3.54
CA VAL A 420 -27.44 19.27 -4.52
C VAL A 420 -26.04 19.53 -3.98
N GLN A 421 -25.97 19.98 -2.74
CA GLN A 421 -24.69 20.26 -2.09
C GLN A 421 -23.85 18.98 -1.89
N VAL A 422 -24.47 17.81 -1.65
CA VAL A 422 -23.76 16.51 -1.62
C VAL A 422 -22.95 16.30 -2.90
N PHE A 423 -23.58 16.48 -4.07
CA PHE A 423 -22.89 16.25 -5.35
C PHE A 423 -21.86 17.33 -5.70
N GLU A 424 -22.06 18.57 -5.25
CA GLU A 424 -21.06 19.64 -5.37
C GLU A 424 -19.81 19.32 -4.55
N GLU A 425 -19.98 18.89 -3.30
CA GLU A 425 -18.89 18.49 -2.42
C GLU A 425 -18.15 17.24 -2.92
N LEU A 426 -18.86 16.23 -3.46
CA LEU A 426 -18.26 15.08 -4.11
C LEU A 426 -17.37 15.50 -5.29
N THR A 427 -17.85 16.44 -6.13
CA THR A 427 -17.08 16.99 -7.24
C THR A 427 -15.81 17.68 -6.72
N ARG A 428 -15.92 18.50 -5.66
CA ARG A 428 -14.78 19.19 -5.03
C ARG A 428 -13.73 18.17 -4.52
N LEU A 429 -14.18 17.11 -3.83
CA LEU A 429 -13.28 16.06 -3.35
C LEU A 429 -12.56 15.34 -4.50
N MET A 430 -13.28 15.01 -5.58
CA MET A 430 -12.70 14.38 -6.76
C MET A 430 -11.64 15.27 -7.41
N GLU A 431 -11.88 16.58 -7.51
CA GLU A 431 -10.90 17.53 -8.04
C GLU A 431 -9.67 17.65 -7.14
N THR A 432 -9.85 17.68 -5.82
CA THR A 432 -8.76 17.71 -4.85
C THR A 432 -7.91 16.42 -4.92
N ALA A 433 -8.55 15.25 -5.03
CA ALA A 433 -7.84 13.99 -5.21
C ALA A 433 -7.06 13.93 -6.52
N ALA A 434 -7.67 14.41 -7.61
CA ALA A 434 -6.99 14.50 -8.91
C ALA A 434 -5.77 15.44 -8.84
N GLN A 435 -5.89 16.57 -8.17
CA GLN A 435 -4.78 17.51 -7.96
C GLN A 435 -3.62 16.85 -7.21
N ALA A 436 -3.91 16.13 -6.11
CA ALA A 436 -2.89 15.38 -5.37
C ALA A 436 -2.13 14.37 -6.25
N HIS A 437 -2.83 13.66 -7.11
CA HIS A 437 -2.23 12.75 -8.07
C HIS A 437 -1.32 13.45 -9.08
N LEU A 438 -1.76 14.59 -9.61
CA LEU A 438 -1.01 15.36 -10.61
C LEU A 438 0.26 15.96 -10.02
N GLU A 439 0.20 16.48 -8.81
CA GLU A 439 1.36 17.05 -8.11
C GLU A 439 2.43 15.99 -7.83
N LYS A 440 2.03 14.82 -7.28
CA LYS A 440 2.96 13.69 -7.14
C LYS A 440 3.52 13.23 -8.49
N ARG A 441 2.69 13.19 -9.54
CA ARG A 441 3.14 12.81 -10.88
C ARG A 441 4.23 13.73 -11.38
N VAL A 442 4.05 15.05 -11.27
CA VAL A 442 5.05 16.06 -11.65
C VAL A 442 6.36 15.86 -10.88
N PHE A 443 6.27 15.56 -9.58
CA PHE A 443 7.44 15.27 -8.75
C PHE A 443 8.17 14.01 -9.23
N LEU A 444 7.44 12.90 -9.44
CA LEU A 444 8.04 11.65 -9.92
C LEU A 444 8.64 11.78 -11.33
N GLU A 445 8.02 12.53 -12.22
CA GLU A 445 8.55 12.78 -13.56
C GLU A 445 9.90 13.52 -13.51
N LYS A 446 10.08 14.47 -12.57
CA LYS A 446 11.38 15.11 -12.32
C LYS A 446 12.44 14.10 -11.86
N LEU A 447 12.10 13.18 -10.97
CA LEU A 447 13.02 12.13 -10.51
C LEU A 447 13.35 11.13 -11.63
N LEU A 448 12.38 10.73 -12.43
CA LEU A 448 12.58 9.82 -13.58
C LEU A 448 13.44 10.47 -14.68
N ALA A 449 13.34 11.79 -14.86
CA ALA A 449 14.15 12.54 -15.83
C ALA A 449 15.66 12.50 -15.54
N LEU A 450 16.06 12.19 -14.30
CA LEU A 450 17.47 11.98 -13.93
C LEU A 450 18.04 10.68 -14.52
N GLY A 451 17.19 9.80 -15.07
CA GLY A 451 17.58 8.58 -15.77
C GLY A 451 18.32 7.56 -14.88
N GLU A 452 19.26 6.85 -15.46
CA GLU A 452 19.99 5.75 -14.80
C GLU A 452 20.95 6.21 -13.69
N ARG A 453 21.18 7.50 -13.54
CA ARG A 453 21.94 8.11 -12.44
C ARG A 453 21.07 8.70 -11.35
N GLY A 454 19.75 8.65 -11.52
CA GLY A 454 18.76 9.16 -10.57
C GLY A 454 18.33 8.11 -9.54
N PRO A 455 17.56 8.57 -8.53
CA PRO A 455 17.06 7.69 -7.46
C PRO A 455 16.08 6.62 -7.96
N LEU A 456 15.50 6.79 -9.16
CA LEU A 456 14.58 5.84 -9.79
C LEU A 456 15.22 5.07 -10.97
N ALA A 457 16.54 4.86 -10.93
CA ALA A 457 17.33 4.30 -12.00
C ALA A 457 16.79 2.96 -12.55
N ALA A 458 16.38 2.01 -11.69
CA ALA A 458 15.85 0.73 -12.16
C ALA A 458 14.54 0.87 -12.95
N LEU A 459 13.74 1.90 -12.67
CA LEU A 459 12.51 2.18 -13.40
C LEU A 459 12.77 2.80 -14.79
N THR A 460 13.95 3.38 -14.99
CA THR A 460 14.36 4.02 -16.26
C THR A 460 15.22 3.13 -17.16
N THR A 461 15.65 1.97 -16.66
CA THR A 461 16.45 0.98 -17.42
C THR A 461 15.73 0.51 -18.68
N LYS A 462 16.43 0.49 -19.82
CA LYS A 462 15.86 0.29 -21.16
C LYS A 462 16.23 -1.06 -21.80
N ALA A 463 16.15 -2.17 -21.07
CA ALA A 463 16.44 -3.49 -21.64
C ALA A 463 15.60 -3.83 -22.89
N SER A 464 14.36 -3.35 -22.95
CA SER A 464 13.44 -3.54 -24.08
C SER A 464 13.43 -2.39 -25.09
N GLY A 465 14.43 -1.50 -25.07
CA GLY A 465 14.43 -0.26 -25.86
C GLY A 465 13.53 0.86 -25.32
N ALA A 466 12.65 0.53 -24.35
CA ALA A 466 11.81 1.49 -23.62
C ALA A 466 12.07 1.37 -22.12
N PRO A 467 11.84 2.45 -21.32
CA PRO A 467 11.98 2.40 -19.87
C PRO A 467 11.15 1.28 -19.24
N PHE A 468 11.61 0.72 -18.11
CA PHE A 468 10.83 -0.28 -17.38
C PHE A 468 9.47 0.30 -16.99
N LEU A 469 9.43 1.48 -16.39
CA LEU A 469 8.20 2.21 -16.11
C LEU A 469 7.74 2.98 -17.36
N LYS A 470 6.52 2.70 -17.83
CA LYS A 470 5.89 3.38 -18.96
C LYS A 470 4.85 4.39 -18.47
N LEU A 471 5.12 5.68 -18.61
CA LEU A 471 4.24 6.75 -18.13
C LEU A 471 2.84 6.75 -18.77
N ASN A 472 2.73 6.31 -20.02
CA ASN A 472 1.43 6.18 -20.71
C ASN A 472 0.60 4.98 -20.23
N TRP A 473 1.19 4.07 -19.45
CA TRP A 473 0.54 2.92 -18.83
C TRP A 473 0.49 3.06 -17.31
N THR A 474 0.35 4.29 -16.83
CA THR A 474 0.16 4.59 -15.41
C THR A 474 -1.29 4.93 -15.12
N THR A 475 -1.72 4.58 -13.92
CA THR A 475 -3.04 4.83 -13.38
C THR A 475 -2.98 5.51 -12.03
N HIS A 476 -4.06 6.20 -11.67
CA HIS A 476 -4.21 7.00 -10.47
C HIS A 476 -5.51 6.58 -9.79
N ALA A 477 -5.41 5.86 -8.67
CA ALA A 477 -6.56 5.27 -8.00
C ALA A 477 -7.20 6.24 -6.99
N ILE A 478 -8.50 6.38 -7.07
CA ILE A 478 -9.33 7.14 -6.13
C ILE A 478 -10.23 6.14 -5.40
N ASN A 479 -10.09 6.05 -4.07
CA ASN A 479 -10.82 5.10 -3.24
C ASN A 479 -11.88 5.83 -2.39
N PRO A 480 -13.18 5.66 -2.62
CA PRO A 480 -14.20 6.18 -1.72
C PRO A 480 -14.24 5.37 -0.42
N VAL A 481 -14.35 6.05 0.73
CA VAL A 481 -14.45 5.45 2.06
C VAL A 481 -15.72 5.93 2.73
N GLY A 482 -16.47 5.02 3.35
CA GLY A 482 -17.64 5.35 4.12
C GLY A 482 -18.91 5.60 3.30
N LEU A 483 -19.14 4.82 2.23
CA LEU A 483 -20.37 4.93 1.44
C LEU A 483 -21.62 4.64 2.28
N ASN A 484 -21.55 3.62 3.14
CA ASN A 484 -22.64 3.31 4.08
C ASN A 484 -22.88 4.47 5.06
N GLU A 485 -21.81 5.03 5.62
CA GLU A 485 -21.89 6.12 6.58
C GLU A 485 -22.30 7.45 5.94
N LEU A 486 -22.01 7.67 4.64
CA LEU A 486 -22.60 8.78 3.89
C LEU A 486 -24.13 8.63 3.81
N CYS A 487 -24.63 7.44 3.50
CA CYS A 487 -26.09 7.18 3.49
C CYS A 487 -26.68 7.39 4.87
N ARG A 488 -26.04 6.92 5.94
CA ARG A 488 -26.46 7.13 7.31
C ARG A 488 -26.46 8.61 7.69
N ALA A 489 -25.47 9.39 7.25
CA ALA A 489 -25.39 10.83 7.53
C ALA A 489 -26.48 11.66 6.83
N VAL A 490 -26.85 11.28 5.59
CA VAL A 490 -27.81 12.05 4.76
C VAL A 490 -29.25 11.55 4.90
N LEU A 491 -29.42 10.23 5.07
CA LEU A 491 -30.74 9.57 5.02
C LEU A 491 -31.14 8.88 6.33
N GLU A 492 -30.26 8.89 7.34
CA GLU A 492 -30.41 8.14 8.59
C GLU A 492 -30.67 6.63 8.39
N ALA A 493 -30.14 6.07 7.32
CA ALA A 493 -30.39 4.67 6.93
C ALA A 493 -29.12 3.99 6.42
N ASP A 494 -28.95 2.71 6.76
CA ASP A 494 -27.89 1.86 6.26
C ASP A 494 -28.23 1.29 4.88
N LEU A 495 -27.19 0.97 4.11
CA LEU A 495 -27.32 0.40 2.75
C LEU A 495 -28.14 -0.89 2.71
N HIS A 496 -28.00 -1.75 3.73
CA HIS A 496 -28.65 -3.05 3.76
C HIS A 496 -30.11 -3.01 4.24
N ASP A 497 -30.53 -1.91 4.84
CA ASP A 497 -31.88 -1.78 5.43
C ASP A 497 -32.84 -0.93 4.59
N SER A 498 -32.32 -0.21 3.59
CA SER A 498 -33.11 0.80 2.89
C SER A 498 -32.86 0.81 1.38
N GLN A 499 -33.92 0.55 0.61
CA GLN A 499 -33.90 0.70 -0.84
C GLN A 499 -33.56 2.14 -1.28
N VAL A 500 -34.02 3.15 -0.52
CA VAL A 500 -33.73 4.56 -0.79
C VAL A 500 -32.22 4.83 -0.60
N ALA A 501 -31.61 4.25 0.43
CA ALA A 501 -30.17 4.36 0.64
C ALA A 501 -29.38 3.69 -0.49
N MET A 502 -29.82 2.53 -0.98
CA MET A 502 -29.22 1.86 -2.14
C MET A 502 -29.29 2.71 -3.41
N GLU A 503 -30.46 3.28 -3.73
CA GLU A 503 -30.64 4.15 -4.88
C GLU A 503 -29.78 5.43 -4.77
N PHE A 504 -29.65 5.98 -3.59
CA PHE A 504 -28.79 7.13 -3.33
C PHE A 504 -27.32 6.77 -3.52
N ALA A 505 -26.85 5.65 -2.95
CA ALA A 505 -25.50 5.15 -3.14
C ALA A 505 -25.16 4.93 -4.62
N GLN A 506 -26.05 4.32 -5.39
CA GLN A 506 -25.88 4.14 -6.85
C GLN A 506 -25.74 5.48 -7.59
N LYS A 507 -26.51 6.52 -7.19
CA LYS A 507 -26.35 7.88 -7.72
C LYS A 507 -24.99 8.48 -7.37
N VAL A 508 -24.52 8.31 -6.14
CA VAL A 508 -23.19 8.73 -5.69
C VAL A 508 -22.11 8.06 -6.53
N LEU A 509 -22.17 6.73 -6.68
CA LEU A 509 -21.18 5.99 -7.47
C LEU A 509 -21.20 6.35 -8.96
N THR A 510 -22.40 6.58 -9.53
CA THR A 510 -22.55 7.10 -10.90
C THR A 510 -21.87 8.45 -11.06
N HIS A 511 -22.03 9.34 -10.07
CA HIS A 511 -21.41 10.65 -10.09
C HIS A 511 -19.89 10.54 -10.02
N LEU A 512 -19.34 9.75 -9.08
CA LEU A 512 -17.90 9.54 -8.95
C LEU A 512 -17.28 8.96 -10.20
N LYS A 513 -17.94 7.99 -10.86
CA LYS A 513 -17.51 7.41 -12.13
C LYS A 513 -17.44 8.48 -13.23
N ARG A 514 -18.50 9.27 -13.39
CA ARG A 514 -18.55 10.35 -14.37
C ARG A 514 -17.46 11.40 -14.13
N GLU A 515 -17.23 11.77 -12.87
CA GLU A 515 -16.17 12.72 -12.52
C GLU A 515 -14.76 12.14 -12.77
N SER A 516 -14.55 10.86 -12.50
CA SER A 516 -13.30 10.14 -12.82
C SER A 516 -13.00 10.18 -14.33
N GLU A 517 -14.02 9.92 -15.16
CA GLU A 517 -13.93 10.00 -16.63
C GLU A 517 -13.70 11.45 -17.12
N ARG A 518 -14.42 12.43 -16.56
CA ARG A 518 -14.25 13.85 -16.86
C ARG A 518 -12.82 14.31 -16.57
N LEU A 519 -12.31 14.00 -15.39
CA LEU A 519 -10.95 14.35 -14.95
C LEU A 519 -9.90 13.63 -15.79
N SER A 520 -10.11 12.36 -16.14
CA SER A 520 -9.22 11.61 -17.02
C SER A 520 -9.07 12.27 -18.38
N ASN A 521 -10.19 12.68 -18.97
CA ASN A 521 -10.22 13.38 -20.27
C ASN A 521 -9.57 14.77 -20.18
N LYS A 522 -9.89 15.54 -19.12
CA LYS A 522 -9.34 16.89 -18.88
C LYS A 522 -7.81 16.87 -18.77
N HIS A 523 -7.25 15.95 -18.00
CA HIS A 523 -5.84 15.90 -17.70
C HIS A 523 -5.03 14.91 -18.56
N ARG A 524 -5.69 14.12 -19.40
CA ARG A 524 -5.08 13.08 -20.25
C ARG A 524 -4.27 12.06 -19.46
N VAL A 525 -4.75 11.71 -18.28
CA VAL A 525 -4.24 10.65 -17.41
C VAL A 525 -5.40 9.73 -17.03
N ARG A 526 -5.10 8.52 -16.53
CA ARG A 526 -6.14 7.57 -16.12
C ARG A 526 -6.42 7.69 -14.64
N PHE A 527 -7.52 8.33 -14.27
CA PHE A 527 -8.08 8.22 -12.94
C PHE A 527 -9.07 7.06 -12.89
N LEU A 528 -8.99 6.25 -11.83
CA LEU A 528 -9.81 5.06 -11.67
C LEU A 528 -10.43 5.05 -10.27
N LEU A 529 -11.65 4.57 -10.17
CA LEU A 529 -12.22 4.22 -8.89
C LEU A 529 -11.62 2.89 -8.43
N SER A 530 -11.22 2.80 -7.16
CA SER A 530 -10.67 1.60 -6.55
C SER A 530 -11.54 1.15 -5.38
N GLY A 531 -11.82 -0.13 -5.30
CA GLY A 531 -12.48 -0.75 -4.15
C GLY A 531 -11.50 -1.25 -3.10
N GLN A 532 -10.21 -1.12 -3.37
CA GLN A 532 -9.18 -1.55 -2.42
C GLN A 532 -8.95 -0.45 -1.39
N GLY A 533 -9.43 -0.68 -0.18
CA GLY A 533 -9.06 0.10 0.98
C GLY A 533 -7.63 -0.18 1.43
N THR A 534 -7.11 0.69 2.26
CA THR A 534 -5.89 0.46 3.01
C THR A 534 -6.19 0.60 4.50
N GLU A 535 -5.56 -0.23 5.24
CA GLU A 535 -5.79 -0.55 6.64
C GLU A 535 -5.95 0.65 7.60
N VAL A 536 -5.40 1.81 7.29
CA VAL A 536 -5.32 2.96 8.22
C VAL A 536 -6.35 4.04 7.90
N THR A 537 -6.90 4.04 6.68
CA THR A 537 -7.64 5.19 6.16
C THR A 537 -8.98 5.38 6.84
N ALA A 538 -9.78 4.32 6.91
CA ALA A 538 -11.14 4.36 7.46
C ALA A 538 -11.14 4.81 8.93
N HIS A 539 -10.19 4.31 9.71
CA HIS A 539 -10.01 4.70 11.13
C HIS A 539 -9.53 6.14 11.28
N ARG A 540 -8.55 6.54 10.46
CA ARG A 540 -8.04 7.90 10.50
C ARG A 540 -9.12 8.91 10.17
N LEU A 541 -9.90 8.68 9.11
CA LEU A 541 -10.96 9.60 8.68
C LEU A 541 -12.07 9.70 9.74
N ALA A 542 -12.52 8.58 10.30
CA ALA A 542 -13.50 8.56 11.38
C ALA A 542 -13.02 9.35 12.60
N ARG A 543 -11.78 9.15 13.03
CA ARG A 543 -11.18 9.90 14.16
C ARG A 543 -11.10 11.40 13.89
N MET A 544 -10.79 11.79 12.64
CA MET A 544 -10.77 13.22 12.29
C MET A 544 -12.17 13.81 12.35
N ASP A 545 -13.17 13.10 11.83
CA ASP A 545 -14.55 13.60 11.83
C ASP A 545 -15.16 13.65 13.23
N LEU A 546 -14.84 12.70 14.10
CA LEU A 546 -15.22 12.79 15.52
C LEU A 546 -14.65 14.05 16.20
N ARG A 547 -13.45 14.49 15.78
CA ARG A 547 -12.83 15.73 16.30
C ARG A 547 -13.51 16.99 15.76
N TYR A 548 -13.85 17.01 14.46
CA TYR A 548 -14.36 18.22 13.79
C TYR A 548 -15.88 18.36 13.88
N PHE A 549 -16.63 17.25 13.91
CA PHE A 549 -18.10 17.22 13.87
C PHE A 549 -18.74 16.66 15.15
N GLY A 550 -17.95 16.21 16.13
CA GLY A 550 -18.39 15.82 17.46
C GLY A 550 -19.57 14.84 17.48
N GLU A 551 -20.70 15.26 18.07
CA GLU A 551 -21.91 14.43 18.20
C GLU A 551 -22.50 13.99 16.85
N MET A 552 -22.39 14.83 15.81
CA MET A 552 -22.89 14.50 14.48
C MET A 552 -22.15 13.28 13.92
N ALA A 553 -20.82 13.29 13.99
CA ALA A 553 -20.01 12.15 13.56
C ALA A 553 -20.22 10.92 14.48
N ALA A 554 -20.37 11.12 15.78
CA ALA A 554 -20.58 10.03 16.74
C ALA A 554 -21.84 9.19 16.49
N ARG A 555 -22.87 9.78 15.85
CA ARG A 555 -24.10 9.06 15.47
C ARG A 555 -23.93 8.20 14.22
N VAL A 556 -22.91 8.49 13.42
CA VAL A 556 -22.70 7.89 12.09
C VAL A 556 -21.57 6.86 12.10
N VAL A 557 -20.51 7.12 12.85
CA VAL A 557 -19.34 6.25 12.98
C VAL A 557 -19.73 4.87 13.50
N CYS A 558 -19.11 3.82 12.94
CA CYS A 558 -19.18 2.45 13.48
C CYS A 558 -18.17 2.25 14.62
N GLY A 559 -18.34 1.21 15.43
CA GLY A 559 -17.52 0.92 16.60
C GLY A 559 -17.84 1.82 17.79
N ASP A 560 -16.89 1.95 18.75
CA ASP A 560 -17.07 2.75 19.98
C ASP A 560 -16.36 4.10 19.87
N ALA A 561 -17.14 5.12 19.46
CA ALA A 561 -16.63 6.48 19.32
C ALA A 561 -16.13 7.07 20.67
N ALA A 562 -16.78 6.73 21.81
CA ALA A 562 -16.42 7.23 23.12
C ALA A 562 -15.07 6.71 23.63
N MET A 563 -14.73 5.48 23.24
CA MET A 563 -13.45 4.85 23.56
C MET A 563 -12.36 5.10 22.49
N GLY A 564 -12.61 5.97 21.52
CA GLY A 564 -11.68 6.25 20.43
C GLY A 564 -11.51 5.10 19.43
N ALA A 565 -12.43 4.15 19.43
CA ALA A 565 -12.44 2.97 18.57
C ALA A 565 -13.43 3.10 17.40
N GLY A 566 -13.68 4.33 16.95
CA GLY A 566 -14.57 4.62 15.83
C GLY A 566 -13.90 4.34 14.47
N TYR A 567 -14.69 3.80 13.52
CA TYR A 567 -14.23 3.52 12.15
C TYR A 567 -15.34 3.77 11.11
N TYR A 568 -14.97 3.93 9.86
CA TYR A 568 -15.84 3.93 8.70
C TYR A 568 -15.72 2.61 7.94
N THR A 569 -16.77 2.25 7.22
CA THR A 569 -16.70 1.11 6.27
C THR A 569 -15.73 1.44 5.16
N ASP A 570 -14.74 0.57 4.95
CA ASP A 570 -13.72 0.76 3.94
C ASP A 570 -14.23 0.42 2.54
N GLY A 571 -13.92 1.28 1.56
CA GLY A 571 -14.36 1.08 0.18
C GLY A 571 -15.89 1.19 0.01
N VAL A 572 -16.40 0.43 -0.95
CA VAL A 572 -17.83 0.37 -1.31
C VAL A 572 -18.46 -0.95 -0.85
N ARG A 573 -18.45 -1.17 0.45
CA ARG A 573 -18.90 -2.40 1.10
C ARG A 573 -20.10 -2.14 2.01
N LEU A 574 -20.79 -3.22 2.36
CA LEU A 574 -21.77 -3.19 3.45
C LEU A 574 -21.04 -3.15 4.81
N ALA A 575 -21.65 -2.49 5.78
CA ALA A 575 -21.11 -2.41 7.14
C ALA A 575 -20.75 -3.78 7.72
N ALA A 576 -19.71 -3.83 8.56
CA ALA A 576 -19.29 -5.06 9.23
C ALA A 576 -20.38 -5.65 10.12
N THR A 577 -21.25 -4.78 10.66
CA THR A 577 -22.39 -5.13 11.51
C THR A 577 -23.62 -5.65 10.76
N SER A 578 -23.66 -5.55 9.41
CA SER A 578 -24.81 -5.97 8.62
C SER A 578 -25.11 -7.47 8.80
N GLY A 579 -26.35 -7.80 9.13
CA GLY A 579 -26.81 -9.18 9.36
C GLY A 579 -27.28 -9.90 8.11
N VAL A 580 -26.92 -9.44 6.91
CA VAL A 580 -27.34 -10.06 5.64
C VAL A 580 -26.65 -11.39 5.41
N THR A 581 -27.31 -12.29 4.65
CA THR A 581 -26.69 -13.56 4.24
C THR A 581 -25.45 -13.32 3.38
N VAL A 582 -24.56 -14.33 3.28
CA VAL A 582 -23.36 -14.26 2.45
C VAL A 582 -23.71 -13.95 0.99
N LEU A 583 -24.74 -14.62 0.46
CA LEU A 583 -25.15 -14.45 -0.93
C LEU A 583 -25.76 -13.06 -1.18
N ASP A 584 -26.52 -12.53 -0.22
CA ASP A 584 -27.07 -11.18 -0.34
C ASP A 584 -25.96 -10.13 -0.25
N ARG A 585 -24.97 -10.30 0.65
CA ARG A 585 -23.76 -9.46 0.66
C ARG A 585 -23.05 -9.47 -0.68
N VAL A 586 -22.79 -10.66 -1.24
CA VAL A 586 -22.13 -10.81 -2.55
C VAL A 586 -22.93 -10.14 -3.68
N ARG A 587 -24.26 -10.24 -3.68
CA ARG A 587 -25.12 -9.59 -4.68
C ARG A 587 -25.09 -8.08 -4.53
N THR A 588 -25.30 -7.58 -3.32
CA THR A 588 -25.38 -6.14 -3.06
C THR A 588 -24.04 -5.45 -3.32
N GLU A 589 -22.94 -5.98 -2.79
CA GLU A 589 -21.60 -5.41 -3.07
C GLU A 589 -21.22 -5.57 -4.55
N GLY A 590 -21.69 -6.65 -5.21
CA GLY A 590 -21.53 -6.85 -6.63
C GLY A 590 -22.14 -5.72 -7.49
N GLU A 591 -23.30 -5.18 -7.09
CA GLU A 591 -23.90 -4.02 -7.78
C GLU A 591 -22.98 -2.80 -7.75
N PHE A 592 -22.22 -2.61 -6.64
CA PHE A 592 -21.25 -1.53 -6.55
C PHE A 592 -19.99 -1.80 -7.40
N HIS A 593 -19.54 -3.06 -7.49
CA HIS A 593 -18.40 -3.44 -8.32
C HIS A 593 -18.63 -3.16 -9.82
N ASP A 594 -19.88 -3.19 -10.27
CA ASP A 594 -20.28 -2.95 -11.69
C ASP A 594 -20.07 -1.50 -12.15
N PHE A 595 -19.87 -0.58 -11.20
CA PHE A 595 -19.48 0.80 -11.53
C PHE A 595 -18.03 0.94 -12.04
N GLY A 596 -17.32 -0.15 -12.26
CA GLY A 596 -15.97 -0.18 -12.84
C GLY A 596 -14.87 0.06 -11.81
N PHE A 597 -15.11 -0.30 -10.57
CA PHE A 597 -14.09 -0.29 -9.54
C PHE A 597 -13.01 -1.33 -9.82
N VAL A 598 -11.76 -0.91 -9.82
CA VAL A 598 -10.62 -1.83 -9.89
C VAL A 598 -10.32 -2.40 -8.50
N ASN A 599 -9.74 -3.59 -8.44
CA ASN A 599 -9.33 -4.27 -7.20
C ASN A 599 -10.47 -4.44 -6.18
N SER A 600 -11.69 -4.69 -6.63
CA SER A 600 -12.84 -4.95 -5.78
C SER A 600 -13.02 -6.45 -5.54
N ALA A 601 -13.36 -6.81 -4.32
CA ALA A 601 -13.77 -8.16 -3.95
C ALA A 601 -14.59 -8.10 -2.66
N THR A 602 -15.53 -9.04 -2.52
CA THR A 602 -16.32 -9.21 -1.29
C THR A 602 -15.57 -10.11 -0.32
N GLU A 603 -15.37 -9.64 0.91
CA GLU A 603 -14.77 -10.40 2.00
C GLU A 603 -15.81 -11.29 2.69
N ILE A 604 -15.48 -12.56 2.80
CA ILE A 604 -16.28 -13.55 3.50
C ILE A 604 -15.58 -13.90 4.82
N TRP A 605 -16.05 -13.31 5.91
CA TRP A 605 -15.44 -13.48 7.23
C TRP A 605 -15.86 -14.82 7.85
N MET A 606 -14.93 -15.75 7.86
CA MET A 606 -15.20 -17.15 8.25
C MET A 606 -15.00 -17.42 9.74
N GLY A 607 -14.16 -16.62 10.43
CA GLY A 607 -13.84 -16.86 11.83
C GLY A 607 -13.36 -18.29 12.07
N GLU A 608 -14.06 -19.02 12.95
CA GLU A 608 -13.79 -20.44 13.26
C GLU A 608 -14.42 -21.40 12.26
N SER A 609 -15.39 -20.97 11.45
CA SER A 609 -16.15 -21.81 10.56
C SER A 609 -15.27 -22.52 9.54
N ARG A 610 -15.60 -23.78 9.26
CA ARG A 610 -14.93 -24.63 8.25
C ARG A 610 -16.00 -25.26 7.34
N PRO A 611 -16.57 -24.47 6.42
CA PRO A 611 -17.52 -25.01 5.45
C PRO A 611 -16.85 -26.07 4.58
N GLY A 612 -17.64 -26.95 3.98
CA GLY A 612 -17.14 -27.93 3.02
C GLY A 612 -16.57 -27.26 1.76
N ALA A 613 -15.58 -27.88 1.14
CA ALA A 613 -15.03 -27.38 -0.12
C ALA A 613 -16.11 -27.30 -1.23
N ASP A 614 -17.05 -28.21 -1.23
CA ASP A 614 -18.18 -28.21 -2.18
C ASP A 614 -19.13 -27.05 -1.94
N ASP A 615 -19.34 -26.63 -0.67
CA ASP A 615 -20.18 -25.49 -0.33
C ASP A 615 -19.54 -24.19 -0.85
N LEU A 616 -18.23 -24.03 -0.66
CA LEU A 616 -17.49 -22.91 -1.24
C LEU A 616 -17.51 -22.93 -2.78
N GLY A 617 -17.31 -24.09 -3.38
CA GLY A 617 -17.39 -24.23 -4.84
C GLY A 617 -18.75 -23.82 -5.39
N ARG A 618 -19.85 -24.15 -4.67
CA ARG A 618 -21.20 -23.65 -5.01
C ARG A 618 -21.32 -22.15 -4.86
N LEU A 619 -20.85 -21.59 -3.74
CA LEU A 619 -20.86 -20.14 -3.52
C LEU A 619 -20.06 -19.38 -4.58
N ILE A 620 -18.86 -19.84 -4.94
CA ILE A 620 -18.05 -19.28 -6.02
C ILE A 620 -18.82 -19.28 -7.33
N SER A 621 -19.46 -20.42 -7.67
CA SER A 621 -20.26 -20.53 -8.89
C SER A 621 -21.50 -19.61 -8.86
N GLN A 622 -22.22 -19.53 -7.74
CA GLN A 622 -23.35 -18.64 -7.59
C GLN A 622 -22.94 -17.18 -7.69
N ALA A 623 -21.86 -16.78 -7.02
CA ALA A 623 -21.31 -15.43 -7.09
C ALA A 623 -20.92 -15.05 -8.54
N PHE A 624 -20.31 -15.99 -9.27
CA PHE A 624 -19.95 -15.78 -10.66
C PHE A 624 -21.16 -15.60 -11.58
N TYR A 625 -22.16 -16.47 -11.51
CA TYR A 625 -23.27 -16.50 -12.45
C TYR A 625 -24.49 -15.67 -12.03
N GLN A 626 -24.65 -15.36 -10.73
CA GLN A 626 -25.87 -14.74 -10.19
C GLN A 626 -25.65 -13.37 -9.58
N SER A 627 -24.43 -12.79 -9.70
CA SER A 627 -24.13 -11.44 -9.22
C SER A 627 -23.15 -10.73 -10.15
N SER A 628 -22.99 -9.41 -9.98
CA SER A 628 -21.93 -8.62 -10.62
C SER A 628 -20.65 -8.52 -9.76
N CYS A 629 -20.53 -9.31 -8.71
CA CYS A 629 -19.37 -9.30 -7.84
C CYS A 629 -18.06 -9.53 -8.62
N ALA A 630 -17.05 -8.71 -8.40
CA ALA A 630 -15.78 -8.78 -9.12
C ALA A 630 -14.84 -9.88 -8.60
N GLY A 631 -15.08 -10.37 -7.38
CA GLY A 631 -14.31 -11.45 -6.79
C GLY A 631 -14.65 -11.69 -5.33
N LEU A 632 -14.13 -12.79 -4.79
CA LEU A 632 -14.32 -13.21 -3.40
C LEU A 632 -12.97 -13.36 -2.69
N ILE A 633 -12.94 -13.00 -1.41
CA ILE A 633 -11.82 -13.27 -0.51
C ILE A 633 -12.38 -14.01 0.72
N PHE A 634 -11.85 -15.16 1.00
CA PHE A 634 -12.24 -15.95 2.18
C PHE A 634 -11.27 -15.65 3.33
N CYS A 635 -11.79 -15.20 4.46
CA CYS A 635 -11.04 -14.63 5.58
C CYS A 635 -11.21 -15.49 6.86
N PRO A 636 -10.57 -16.66 6.97
CA PRO A 636 -10.46 -17.36 8.23
C PRO A 636 -9.61 -16.61 9.24
N GLU A 637 -9.82 -16.89 10.52
CA GLU A 637 -9.07 -16.29 11.64
C GLU A 637 -8.28 -17.36 12.38
N PHE A 638 -7.14 -17.01 12.98
CA PHE A 638 -6.26 -17.95 13.66
C PHE A 638 -5.70 -17.36 14.95
N THR A 639 -5.39 -18.25 15.91
CA THR A 639 -4.64 -17.95 17.12
C THR A 639 -3.29 -18.66 17.07
N LEU A 640 -2.22 -17.91 17.22
CA LEU A 640 -0.83 -18.36 17.23
C LEU A 640 -0.31 -18.38 18.65
N CYS A 641 0.19 -19.51 19.14
CA CYS A 641 0.75 -19.63 20.48
C CYS A 641 2.26 -19.49 20.47
N ALA A 642 2.80 -18.50 21.22
CA ALA A 642 4.23 -18.31 21.36
C ALA A 642 4.90 -19.35 22.29
N THR A 643 4.12 -20.13 23.05
CA THR A 643 4.66 -21.12 24.00
C THR A 643 4.85 -22.50 23.38
N CYS A 644 3.82 -23.03 22.67
CA CYS A 644 3.89 -24.37 22.08
C CYS A 644 3.97 -24.36 20.55
N GLY A 645 3.92 -23.19 19.91
CA GLY A 645 3.95 -23.06 18.45
C GLY A 645 2.65 -23.43 17.75
N ALA A 646 1.59 -23.78 18.51
CA ALA A 646 0.31 -24.17 17.91
C ALA A 646 -0.32 -23.03 17.09
N ASN A 647 -0.88 -23.41 15.97
CA ASN A 647 -1.74 -22.58 15.12
C ASN A 647 -3.17 -23.14 15.22
N SER A 648 -4.06 -22.42 15.86
CA SER A 648 -5.44 -22.84 16.11
C SER A 648 -6.41 -21.97 15.33
N ARG A 649 -7.48 -22.57 14.80
CA ARG A 649 -8.56 -21.85 14.12
C ARG A 649 -9.36 -21.01 15.10
N GLY A 650 -9.73 -19.79 14.68
CA GLY A 650 -10.45 -18.81 15.49
C GLY A 650 -9.54 -17.92 16.33
N LEU A 651 -10.12 -16.86 16.91
CA LEU A 651 -9.45 -15.94 17.82
C LEU A 651 -9.77 -16.31 19.25
N HIS A 652 -8.75 -16.75 20.01
CA HIS A 652 -8.88 -17.20 21.38
C HIS A 652 -7.99 -16.36 22.31
N SER A 653 -8.46 -16.07 23.52
CA SER A 653 -7.69 -15.36 24.56
C SER A 653 -6.59 -16.22 25.20
N GLY A 654 -6.59 -17.53 24.92
CA GLY A 654 -5.58 -18.49 25.37
C GLY A 654 -5.44 -19.64 24.37
N CYS A 655 -4.29 -20.30 24.39
CA CYS A 655 -4.02 -21.41 23.49
C CYS A 655 -4.94 -22.62 23.77
N PRO A 656 -5.70 -23.12 22.81
CA PRO A 656 -6.55 -24.29 23.01
C PRO A 656 -5.77 -25.58 23.34
N GLN A 657 -4.46 -25.64 23.01
CA GLN A 657 -3.64 -26.84 23.23
C GLN A 657 -2.90 -26.83 24.56
N CYS A 658 -2.22 -25.73 24.91
CA CYS A 658 -1.39 -25.65 26.12
C CYS A 658 -1.88 -24.66 27.16
N HIS A 659 -3.01 -24.01 26.93
CA HIS A 659 -3.68 -23.04 27.80
C HIS A 659 -2.83 -21.79 28.13
N SER A 660 -1.72 -21.56 27.44
CA SER A 660 -0.91 -20.36 27.60
C SER A 660 -1.67 -19.12 27.13
N THR A 661 -1.56 -18.03 27.87
CA THR A 661 -2.08 -16.69 27.48
C THR A 661 -1.14 -15.93 26.54
N ARG A 662 0.04 -16.48 26.23
CA ARG A 662 0.98 -15.90 25.28
C ARG A 662 0.57 -16.28 23.85
N VAL A 663 -0.53 -15.67 23.41
CA VAL A 663 -1.11 -15.88 22.08
C VAL A 663 -1.21 -14.58 21.33
N ASP A 664 -1.21 -14.64 20.00
CA ASP A 664 -1.53 -13.53 19.10
C ASP A 664 -2.55 -13.99 18.08
N GLY A 665 -3.45 -13.09 17.69
CA GLY A 665 -4.43 -13.34 16.65
C GLY A 665 -3.82 -13.06 15.26
N LEU A 666 -4.26 -13.81 14.26
CA LEU A 666 -3.99 -13.55 12.85
C LEU A 666 -5.33 -13.42 12.13
N ALA A 667 -5.62 -12.24 11.62
CA ALA A 667 -6.86 -11.91 10.92
C ALA A 667 -6.60 -11.13 9.63
N TYR A 668 -7.55 -11.19 8.70
CA TYR A 668 -7.47 -10.50 7.42
C TYR A 668 -7.92 -9.05 7.57
N ALA A 669 -7.17 -8.12 7.00
CA ALA A 669 -7.53 -6.72 7.00
C ALA A 669 -7.01 -6.00 5.75
N GLY A 670 -7.90 -5.29 5.11
CA GLY A 670 -7.61 -4.60 3.85
C GLY A 670 -7.37 -5.58 2.71
N ASP A 671 -6.14 -6.06 2.57
CA ASP A 671 -5.77 -6.93 1.47
C ASP A 671 -4.87 -8.12 1.89
N ARG A 672 -4.59 -8.29 3.19
CA ARG A 672 -3.69 -9.34 3.70
C ARG A 672 -3.94 -9.71 5.16
N TYR A 673 -3.30 -10.78 5.59
CA TYR A 673 -3.27 -11.15 7.00
C TYR A 673 -2.36 -10.21 7.81
N GLY A 674 -2.81 -9.91 9.05
CA GLY A 674 -2.06 -9.16 10.02
C GLY A 674 -2.20 -9.72 11.43
N TYR A 675 -1.17 -9.47 12.27
CA TYR A 675 -1.22 -9.81 13.68
C TYR A 675 -2.08 -8.80 14.44
N THR A 676 -3.12 -9.29 15.14
CA THR A 676 -4.08 -8.43 15.84
C THR A 676 -3.44 -7.61 16.95
N SER A 677 -2.32 -8.08 17.53
CA SER A 677 -1.55 -7.31 18.53
C SER A 677 -0.95 -6.00 17.98
N SER A 678 -0.84 -5.85 16.66
CA SER A 678 -0.34 -4.64 16.01
C SER A 678 -1.46 -3.65 15.63
N TRP A 679 -2.74 -4.02 15.85
CA TRP A 679 -3.87 -3.23 15.41
C TRP A 679 -4.27 -2.18 16.45
N ASP A 680 -4.74 -1.03 15.97
CA ASP A 680 -5.31 -0.01 16.83
C ASP A 680 -6.71 -0.40 17.34
N ALA A 681 -7.23 0.39 18.28
CA ALA A 681 -8.52 0.12 18.91
C ALA A 681 -9.68 0.10 17.90
N ALA A 682 -9.64 0.97 16.89
CA ALA A 682 -10.70 1.08 15.89
C ALA A 682 -10.74 -0.15 14.97
N ARG A 683 -9.56 -0.68 14.60
CA ARG A 683 -9.46 -1.90 13.81
C ARG A 683 -9.88 -3.15 14.59
N LEU A 684 -9.55 -3.20 15.87
CA LEU A 684 -10.04 -4.27 16.76
C LEU A 684 -11.55 -4.19 16.94
N ALA A 685 -12.15 -2.99 16.99
CA ALA A 685 -13.59 -2.80 17.01
C ALA A 685 -14.25 -3.30 15.72
N GLU A 686 -13.70 -2.95 14.54
CA GLU A 686 -14.19 -3.46 13.26
C GLU A 686 -14.11 -5.00 13.21
N LEU A 687 -13.01 -5.59 13.65
CA LEU A 687 -12.85 -7.06 13.74
C LEU A 687 -13.91 -7.69 14.65
N SER A 688 -14.23 -7.04 15.77
CA SER A 688 -15.28 -7.49 16.70
C SER A 688 -16.66 -7.41 16.07
N ASP A 689 -16.94 -6.37 15.29
CA ASP A 689 -18.24 -6.12 14.66
C ASP A 689 -18.53 -7.04 13.46
N ARG A 690 -17.50 -7.70 12.90
CA ARG A 690 -17.66 -8.59 11.74
C ARG A 690 -18.66 -9.69 12.01
N LYS A 691 -19.68 -9.79 11.16
CA LYS A 691 -20.63 -10.92 11.15
C LYS A 691 -20.00 -12.10 10.44
N ARG A 692 -19.47 -13.03 11.23
CA ARG A 692 -18.82 -14.24 10.74
C ARG A 692 -19.88 -15.24 10.28
N VAL A 693 -19.58 -15.88 9.14
CA VAL A 693 -20.47 -16.90 8.58
C VAL A 693 -20.55 -18.12 9.47
N THR A 694 -21.77 -18.66 9.60
CA THR A 694 -22.00 -19.97 10.21
C THR A 694 -22.18 -21.03 9.13
N GLY A 695 -22.06 -22.31 9.49
CA GLY A 695 -22.24 -23.39 8.52
C GLY A 695 -23.63 -23.46 7.86
N ALA A 696 -24.61 -22.72 8.41
CA ALA A 696 -25.95 -22.62 7.85
C ALA A 696 -26.12 -21.49 6.80
N ASP A 697 -25.14 -20.59 6.73
CA ASP A 697 -25.19 -19.39 5.85
C ASP A 697 -24.56 -19.61 4.47
N MET A 698 -24.01 -20.83 4.22
CA MET A 698 -23.28 -21.16 2.98
C MET A 698 -24.05 -22.12 2.07
#